data_f0ed97674c3f2ae990c993aadf363f85
#
_entry.id   f0ed97674c3f2ae990c993aadf363f85
#
_cell.length_a   1.000
_cell.length_b   1.000
_cell.length_c   1.000
_cell.angle_alpha   90.00
_cell.angle_beta   90.00
_cell.angle_gamma   90.00
#
_symmetry.space_group_name_H-M   'P 1'
#
loop_
_entity.id
_entity.type
_entity.pdbx_description
1 polymer ?
#
loop_
_entity_poly.entity_id
_entity_poly.type
_entity_poly.pdbx_seq_one_letter_code
_entity_poly.pdbx_strand_id
1 'polypeptide(L)'
;MASGAALFAAVLGTAAHAQSQSAATAAASTTIEELVVTAEKRSQSLQDVPIAISAYTSEKRDLLGINTVQDMTNFTPGLQYSSQGDRISLRGVGRLTNVQAADPGVASYSDGVYTSSTVEAGKTPIFVDRVEVLRGPQGTLYGRNSIGGAINIISKRPTEEPYGEIRATVANYGRTLLEAAVSGPLAPDLGFRLAGNWEKQRNGYFTNVVPGMPSEGNVIDQFYVEGQLQGKFGDHLEGWLKASIAGWNNGSGGPGARTSYTPGPYNPLETMASATYINPGYACSGNVTNVVTAGNVGCVNPASSDRRKFAADTAQSVSLDNSYILATQWTYHFDKADLKYIGGFDNYHYTLMSDLDGTPIEGFTIPLNPPSASAVCNFVPGCTAATIRPRIASTYQEDKHWDSHELNLTSRGDGALQWLLGAYYYHEGYKQPVFTTLFDQTQLANTITPAVKALTGAVGADNQLRPYDDRPELEDTSYAGFGQIDYKFASDWKATLGIRYSHDHKDGVESVRVVCYQVSACGTTPENLGTLSPPVDVTAAVVFLGAPPKGVVSPVTFDPQGFATRHYAASFEAWTGTAGLQWEPDHNTMAYARYSRGYKAGGFNVGISTTEGSSPYTGPEHSDAFEVGLKKDFFNHTLQTNMAVFYYNYEDLQAPVTVVNTLGGLGQSQGVFLNVPKAVSQGFELESIWAPIDHLRVSFNYSYNDAQIKQLKGVVDPNDPTGVAAGAKPLGALTTCAATPTQPCDIYSGNAVRTQDLSGNSLPNAAKNKVALNATYTWEMDAGSLSPSLSYVWRDKQYGSIFDRSYYQAPAWTQVDARLTWKGKDNKYSVIGYVKNLFDSVGYESGATASRYSGLLAGGVPTVLTNLGDHGVSPTYYLTPPRTYGVELQYRF
;
A
#
# COMPACT_ATOMS: atom_id res chain seq x y z
N MET A 1 29.58 -4.99 5.87
CA MET A 1 28.93 -6.28 5.57
C MET A 1 29.70 -7.55 5.99
N ALA A 2 30.94 -7.48 6.38
CA ALA A 2 31.70 -8.68 6.82
C ALA A 2 31.66 -8.95 8.34
N SER A 3 31.15 -8.03 9.14
CA SER A 3 31.16 -8.14 10.61
C SER A 3 29.91 -8.82 11.20
N GLY A 4 28.83 -8.99 10.45
CA GLY A 4 27.60 -9.64 10.91
C GLY A 4 27.63 -11.17 10.89
N ALA A 5 28.43 -11.75 10.02
CA ALA A 5 28.50 -13.21 9.88
C ALA A 5 29.32 -13.90 10.99
N ALA A 6 30.18 -13.14 11.66
CA ALA A 6 31.05 -13.69 12.70
C ALA A 6 30.36 -13.89 14.06
N LEU A 7 29.28 -13.16 14.34
CA LEU A 7 28.52 -13.34 15.59
C LEU A 7 27.63 -14.59 15.58
N PHE A 8 27.20 -15.05 14.38
CA PHE A 8 26.36 -16.24 14.25
C PHE A 8 27.13 -17.56 14.45
N ALA A 9 28.43 -17.58 14.19
CA ALA A 9 29.23 -18.79 14.29
C ALA A 9 29.68 -19.14 15.73
N ALA A 10 29.62 -18.19 16.65
CA ALA A 10 30.13 -18.37 18.01
C ALA A 10 29.12 -19.05 18.98
N VAL A 11 27.84 -19.17 18.61
CA VAL A 11 26.78 -19.71 19.51
C VAL A 11 26.57 -21.22 19.31
N LEU A 12 27.15 -21.85 18.29
CA LEU A 12 26.94 -23.25 17.95
C LEU A 12 27.83 -24.24 18.71
N GLY A 13 28.57 -23.82 19.71
CA GLY A 13 29.66 -24.61 20.34
C GLY A 13 29.33 -25.46 21.57
N THR A 14 28.10 -25.45 22.11
CA THR A 14 27.75 -26.28 23.29
C THR A 14 26.40 -26.98 23.11
N ALA A 15 26.36 -28.09 22.41
CA ALA A 15 25.24 -29.02 22.42
C ALA A 15 25.34 -29.94 23.67
N ALA A 16 24.55 -29.60 24.69
CA ALA A 16 24.33 -30.51 25.81
C ALA A 16 23.23 -31.52 25.48
N HIS A 17 23.41 -32.77 25.84
CA HIS A 17 22.47 -33.85 25.64
C HIS A 17 21.17 -33.61 26.45
N ALA A 18 20.06 -33.32 25.77
CA ALA A 18 18.73 -33.34 26.37
C ALA A 18 18.08 -34.70 26.11
N GLN A 19 17.64 -35.36 27.18
CA GLN A 19 16.86 -36.61 27.13
C GLN A 19 15.47 -36.32 26.55
N SER A 20 15.07 -37.13 25.57
CA SER A 20 13.78 -37.06 24.91
C SER A 20 12.64 -37.46 25.86
N GLN A 21 11.79 -36.55 26.22
CA GLN A 21 10.43 -36.88 26.64
C GLN A 21 9.58 -37.23 25.41
N SER A 22 8.93 -38.36 25.50
CA SER A 22 8.07 -38.96 24.49
C SER A 22 6.89 -38.03 24.20
N ALA A 23 6.93 -37.29 23.08
CA ALA A 23 5.74 -36.61 22.57
C ALA A 23 4.74 -37.70 22.16
N ALA A 24 3.60 -37.74 22.81
CA ALA A 24 2.48 -38.57 22.41
C ALA A 24 2.14 -38.22 20.96
N THR A 25 2.14 -39.25 20.10
CA THR A 25 1.66 -39.16 18.72
C THR A 25 0.20 -38.70 18.80
N ALA A 26 -0.06 -37.41 18.58
CA ALA A 26 -1.43 -36.95 18.37
C ALA A 26 -1.90 -37.62 17.07
N ALA A 27 -2.78 -38.59 17.22
CA ALA A 27 -3.55 -39.15 16.10
C ALA A 27 -4.15 -37.93 15.35
N ALA A 28 -4.10 -37.94 14.02
CA ALA A 28 -4.69 -36.89 13.22
C ALA A 28 -6.19 -36.82 13.55
N SER A 29 -6.53 -35.88 14.43
CA SER A 29 -7.89 -35.67 14.92
C SER A 29 -8.72 -35.04 13.83
N THR A 30 -9.92 -35.55 13.55
CA THR A 30 -10.92 -34.83 12.74
C THR A 30 -11.39 -33.53 13.37
N THR A 31 -11.05 -33.29 14.64
CA THR A 31 -11.43 -32.12 15.40
C THR A 31 -10.59 -30.93 14.98
N ILE A 32 -11.25 -29.80 14.67
CA ILE A 32 -10.60 -28.53 14.35
C ILE A 32 -10.10 -27.92 15.66
N GLU A 33 -8.81 -27.55 15.72
CA GLU A 33 -8.22 -26.94 16.91
C GLU A 33 -8.79 -25.53 17.14
N GLU A 34 -9.03 -25.22 18.41
CA GLU A 34 -9.48 -23.91 18.85
C GLU A 34 -8.37 -22.87 18.69
N LEU A 35 -8.68 -21.77 18.02
CA LEU A 35 -7.75 -20.68 17.75
C LEU A 35 -8.01 -19.50 18.68
N VAL A 36 -7.01 -19.14 19.50
CA VAL A 36 -7.06 -17.99 20.41
C VAL A 36 -6.61 -16.72 19.69
N VAL A 37 -7.35 -15.63 19.86
CA VAL A 37 -7.07 -14.31 19.31
C VAL A 37 -7.07 -13.22 20.40
N THR A 38 -6.54 -12.05 20.07
CA THR A 38 -6.46 -10.89 20.98
C THR A 38 -7.22 -9.66 20.46
N ALA A 39 -8.22 -9.89 19.62
CA ALA A 39 -8.98 -8.88 18.89
C ALA A 39 -9.68 -7.83 19.77
N GLU A 40 -10.12 -8.20 20.98
CA GLU A 40 -10.76 -7.30 21.93
C GLU A 40 -9.83 -6.91 23.11
N LYS A 41 -8.51 -6.86 22.87
CA LYS A 41 -7.48 -6.58 23.89
C LYS A 41 -7.45 -7.61 25.03
N ARG A 42 -8.12 -8.75 24.86
CA ARG A 42 -8.17 -9.92 25.74
C ARG A 42 -7.89 -11.17 24.92
N SER A 43 -7.30 -12.19 25.56
CA SER A 43 -7.12 -13.51 24.96
C SER A 43 -8.44 -14.27 25.01
N GLN A 44 -9.02 -14.59 23.85
CA GLN A 44 -10.32 -15.26 23.71
C GLN A 44 -10.29 -16.24 22.56
N SER A 45 -11.16 -17.28 22.59
CA SER A 45 -11.39 -18.12 21.42
C SER A 45 -11.89 -17.26 20.24
N LEU A 46 -11.40 -17.56 19.04
CA LEU A 46 -11.88 -16.90 17.82
C LEU A 46 -13.41 -17.06 17.68
N GLN A 47 -13.96 -18.22 18.14
CA GLN A 47 -15.38 -18.49 18.06
C GLN A 47 -16.21 -17.62 19.01
N ASP A 48 -15.64 -17.12 20.12
CA ASP A 48 -16.33 -16.31 21.13
C ASP A 48 -16.25 -14.80 20.86
N VAL A 49 -15.48 -14.38 19.85
CA VAL A 49 -15.32 -12.95 19.54
C VAL A 49 -16.41 -12.47 18.55
N PRO A 50 -17.29 -11.51 18.92
CA PRO A 50 -18.45 -11.11 18.11
C PRO A 50 -18.09 -10.10 17.01
N ILE A 51 -17.11 -10.44 16.17
CA ILE A 51 -16.71 -9.70 14.97
C ILE A 51 -16.29 -10.65 13.86
N ALA A 52 -16.35 -10.17 12.61
CA ALA A 52 -15.74 -10.86 11.50
C ALA A 52 -14.21 -10.76 11.59
N ILE A 53 -13.53 -11.88 11.79
CA ILE A 53 -12.08 -11.95 11.98
C ILE A 53 -11.51 -13.16 11.25
N SER A 54 -10.39 -12.96 10.54
CA SER A 54 -9.56 -14.04 10.00
C SER A 54 -8.25 -14.10 10.76
N ALA A 55 -7.82 -15.30 11.17
CA ALA A 55 -6.55 -15.45 11.85
C ALA A 55 -5.68 -16.52 11.18
N TYR A 56 -4.39 -16.23 11.07
CA TYR A 56 -3.38 -17.04 10.40
C TYR A 56 -2.23 -17.32 11.36
N THR A 57 -2.24 -18.48 11.99
CA THR A 57 -1.12 -18.99 12.79
C THR A 57 0.08 -19.29 11.89
N SER A 58 1.28 -19.42 12.48
CA SER A 58 2.48 -19.86 11.76
C SER A 58 2.24 -21.16 10.98
N GLU A 59 1.56 -22.14 11.60
CA GLU A 59 1.28 -23.43 10.96
C GLU A 59 0.32 -23.30 9.79
N LYS A 60 -0.78 -22.54 9.95
CA LYS A 60 -1.72 -22.27 8.87
C LYS A 60 -1.05 -21.51 7.72
N ARG A 61 -0.15 -20.57 8.03
CA ARG A 61 0.65 -19.84 7.05
C ARG A 61 1.60 -20.77 6.30
N ASP A 62 2.30 -21.67 7.00
CA ASP A 62 3.18 -22.69 6.40
C ASP A 62 2.36 -23.65 5.51
N LEU A 63 1.18 -24.09 5.95
CA LEU A 63 0.30 -24.98 5.20
C LEU A 63 -0.20 -24.34 3.88
N LEU A 64 -0.67 -23.10 3.96
CA LEU A 64 -1.21 -22.35 2.81
C LEU A 64 -0.13 -21.68 1.95
N GLY A 65 1.14 -21.66 2.41
CA GLY A 65 2.24 -20.95 1.74
C GLY A 65 2.11 -19.43 1.83
N ILE A 66 1.53 -18.90 2.90
CA ILE A 66 1.36 -17.45 3.13
C ILE A 66 2.66 -16.87 3.70
N ASN A 67 3.46 -16.23 2.87
CA ASN A 67 4.74 -15.62 3.25
C ASN A 67 4.73 -14.09 3.13
N THR A 68 3.74 -13.53 2.46
CA THR A 68 3.61 -12.09 2.20
C THR A 68 2.20 -11.61 2.51
N VAL A 69 2.03 -10.28 2.61
CA VAL A 69 0.70 -9.66 2.71
C VAL A 69 -0.14 -9.99 1.47
N GLN A 70 0.49 -10.00 0.29
CA GLN A 70 -0.18 -10.38 -0.97
C GLN A 70 -0.76 -11.80 -0.91
N ASP A 71 -0.02 -12.76 -0.36
CA ASP A 71 -0.54 -14.12 -0.17
C ASP A 71 -1.76 -14.13 0.77
N MET A 72 -1.75 -13.34 1.86
CA MET A 72 -2.90 -13.23 2.77
C MET A 72 -4.14 -12.71 2.06
N THR A 73 -3.98 -11.78 1.10
CA THR A 73 -5.14 -11.29 0.35
C THR A 73 -5.86 -12.39 -0.40
N ASN A 74 -5.19 -13.44 -0.81
CA ASN A 74 -5.82 -14.55 -1.52
C ASN A 74 -6.85 -15.28 -0.66
N PHE A 75 -6.60 -15.40 0.64
CA PHE A 75 -7.43 -16.19 1.56
C PHE A 75 -8.32 -15.36 2.49
N THR A 76 -8.06 -14.06 2.67
CA THR A 76 -8.86 -13.20 3.56
C THR A 76 -10.02 -12.57 2.78
N PRO A 77 -11.29 -12.78 3.19
CA PRO A 77 -12.43 -12.09 2.61
C PRO A 77 -12.27 -10.56 2.65
N GLY A 78 -12.63 -9.88 1.57
CA GLY A 78 -12.62 -8.41 1.49
C GLY A 78 -11.27 -7.71 1.52
N LEU A 79 -10.17 -8.43 1.81
CA LEU A 79 -8.82 -7.86 1.87
C LEU A 79 -8.21 -7.73 0.47
N GLN A 80 -7.61 -6.57 0.20
CA GLN A 80 -6.82 -6.24 -0.99
C GLN A 80 -5.50 -5.59 -0.58
N TYR A 81 -4.48 -5.80 -1.39
CA TYR A 81 -3.16 -5.20 -1.22
C TYR A 81 -2.58 -4.84 -2.58
N SER A 82 -1.92 -3.71 -2.66
CA SER A 82 -1.09 -3.32 -3.80
C SER A 82 0.34 -3.14 -3.31
N SER A 83 1.26 -3.88 -3.89
CA SER A 83 2.68 -3.80 -3.55
C SER A 83 3.30 -2.45 -3.91
N GLN A 84 2.73 -1.72 -4.86
CA GLN A 84 3.13 -0.35 -5.14
C GLN A 84 2.70 0.57 -3.99
N GLY A 85 3.66 0.94 -3.15
CA GLY A 85 3.46 1.87 -2.05
C GLY A 85 2.76 1.28 -0.82
N ASP A 86 2.82 -0.04 -0.65
CA ASP A 86 2.36 -0.72 0.58
C ASP A 86 0.92 -0.36 0.98
N ARG A 87 -0.05 -0.59 0.06
CA ARG A 87 -1.44 -0.14 0.22
C ARG A 87 -2.38 -1.28 0.52
N ILE A 88 -3.02 -1.20 1.68
CA ILE A 88 -4.06 -2.14 2.11
C ILE A 88 -5.43 -1.48 2.03
N SER A 89 -6.41 -2.24 1.53
CA SER A 89 -7.83 -1.93 1.67
C SER A 89 -8.64 -3.14 2.12
N LEU A 90 -9.70 -2.88 2.85
CA LEU A 90 -10.60 -3.88 3.41
C LEU A 90 -12.04 -3.46 3.12
N ARG A 91 -12.81 -4.35 2.47
CA ARG A 91 -14.19 -4.07 2.05
C ARG A 91 -14.34 -2.78 1.22
N GLY A 92 -13.30 -2.42 0.43
CA GLY A 92 -13.28 -1.24 -0.44
C GLY A 92 -12.81 0.05 0.22
N VAL A 93 -12.38 0.02 1.47
CA VAL A 93 -11.86 1.18 2.21
C VAL A 93 -10.46 0.90 2.72
N GLY A 94 -9.56 1.86 2.56
CA GLY A 94 -8.17 1.69 2.94
C GLY A 94 -7.29 2.86 2.52
N ARG A 95 -5.98 2.61 2.42
CA ARG A 95 -5.03 3.57 1.90
C ARG A 95 -4.94 3.42 0.38
N LEU A 96 -5.24 4.47 -0.36
CA LEU A 96 -5.23 4.45 -1.83
C LEU A 96 -3.99 5.12 -2.44
N THR A 97 -3.25 5.92 -1.66
CA THR A 97 -2.00 6.56 -2.06
C THR A 97 -1.14 6.88 -0.84
N ASN A 98 0.17 7.10 -1.05
CA ASN A 98 1.13 7.42 -0.01
C ASN A 98 1.47 8.91 -0.05
N VAL A 99 0.54 9.77 0.37
CA VAL A 99 0.78 11.20 0.58
C VAL A 99 0.45 11.55 2.03
N GLN A 100 1.02 12.63 2.53
CA GLN A 100 0.85 13.07 3.92
C GLN A 100 -0.61 13.27 4.36
N ALA A 101 -1.49 13.62 3.41
CA ALA A 101 -2.92 13.76 3.67
C ALA A 101 -3.64 12.43 3.93
N ALA A 102 -2.99 11.30 3.62
CA ALA A 102 -3.63 10.00 3.58
C ALA A 102 -3.21 9.11 4.74
N ASP A 103 -3.83 9.27 5.88
CA ASP A 103 -3.80 8.23 6.90
C ASP A 103 -4.34 6.91 6.36
N PRO A 104 -3.86 5.74 6.84
CA PRO A 104 -4.44 4.46 6.47
C PRO A 104 -5.90 4.36 6.91
N GLY A 105 -6.74 3.71 6.12
CA GLY A 105 -8.12 3.39 6.52
C GLY A 105 -8.23 2.01 7.19
N VAL A 106 -7.16 1.20 7.12
CA VAL A 106 -6.97 -0.07 7.84
C VAL A 106 -5.76 0.09 8.74
N ALA A 107 -5.96 0.05 10.04
CA ALA A 107 -4.89 0.23 11.02
C ALA A 107 -4.02 -1.04 11.10
N SER A 108 -2.71 -0.88 11.22
CA SER A 108 -1.78 -1.98 11.46
C SER A 108 -1.19 -1.89 12.85
N TYR A 109 -1.06 -3.04 13.51
CA TYR A 109 -0.46 -3.17 14.85
C TYR A 109 0.56 -4.30 14.85
N SER A 110 1.70 -4.07 15.45
CA SER A 110 2.70 -5.09 15.76
C SER A 110 2.84 -5.20 17.27
N ASP A 111 2.47 -6.34 17.83
CA ASP A 111 2.48 -6.58 19.28
C ASP A 111 1.69 -5.53 20.09
N GLY A 112 0.61 -4.99 19.50
CA GLY A 112 -0.22 -3.93 20.10
C GLY A 112 0.31 -2.51 19.89
N VAL A 113 1.49 -2.32 19.34
CA VAL A 113 2.04 -1.01 18.95
C VAL A 113 1.46 -0.63 17.59
N TYR A 114 0.86 0.54 17.48
CA TYR A 114 0.35 1.05 16.21
C TYR A 114 1.51 1.31 15.22
N THR A 115 1.33 0.92 13.98
CA THR A 115 2.23 1.25 12.88
C THR A 115 1.45 1.71 11.66
N SER A 116 1.96 2.71 10.98
CA SER A 116 1.38 3.15 9.70
C SER A 116 1.87 2.30 8.52
N SER A 117 2.83 1.41 8.73
CA SER A 117 3.38 0.49 7.73
C SER A 117 2.78 -0.91 7.84
N THR A 118 2.62 -1.59 6.71
CA THR A 118 2.17 -2.99 6.64
C THR A 118 3.32 -3.99 6.48
N VAL A 119 4.57 -3.53 6.45
CA VAL A 119 5.77 -4.37 6.31
C VAL A 119 5.82 -5.48 7.36
N GLU A 120 5.40 -5.18 8.59
CA GLU A 120 5.35 -6.15 9.67
C GLU A 120 4.44 -7.36 9.35
N ALA A 121 3.31 -7.14 8.67
CA ALA A 121 2.39 -8.22 8.28
C ALA A 121 2.98 -9.19 7.23
N GLY A 122 3.99 -8.75 6.50
CA GLY A 122 4.72 -9.54 5.50
C GLY A 122 5.85 -10.39 6.07
N LYS A 123 6.13 -10.36 7.38
CA LYS A 123 7.16 -11.19 7.99
C LYS A 123 6.85 -12.68 7.87
N THR A 124 7.90 -13.46 7.72
CA THR A 124 7.79 -14.92 7.57
C THR A 124 7.33 -15.60 8.87
N PRO A 125 6.81 -16.84 8.80
CA PRO A 125 6.30 -17.57 9.97
C PRO A 125 7.31 -17.81 11.11
N ILE A 126 8.62 -17.66 10.87
CA ILE A 126 9.62 -17.83 11.94
C ILE A 126 9.53 -16.72 13.00
N PHE A 127 9.11 -15.51 12.63
CA PHE A 127 8.98 -14.35 13.52
C PHE A 127 7.61 -14.25 14.17
N VAL A 128 6.57 -14.62 13.44
CA VAL A 128 5.18 -14.30 13.76
C VAL A 128 4.45 -15.54 14.30
N ASP A 129 3.82 -15.39 15.45
CA ASP A 129 2.93 -16.41 16.02
C ASP A 129 1.64 -16.50 15.19
N ARG A 130 1.00 -15.35 15.01
CA ARG A 130 -0.21 -15.22 14.19
C ARG A 130 -0.42 -13.79 13.67
N VAL A 131 -1.21 -13.70 12.59
CA VAL A 131 -1.75 -12.44 12.06
C VAL A 131 -3.27 -12.49 12.18
N GLU A 132 -3.84 -11.48 12.80
CA GLU A 132 -5.29 -11.31 12.98
C GLU A 132 -5.76 -10.18 12.06
N VAL A 133 -6.76 -10.43 11.20
CA VAL A 133 -7.38 -9.42 10.32
C VAL A 133 -8.80 -9.20 10.79
N LEU A 134 -9.02 -8.06 11.47
CA LEU A 134 -10.31 -7.63 12.00
C LEU A 134 -11.01 -6.82 10.91
N ARG A 135 -12.20 -7.24 10.52
CA ARG A 135 -12.96 -6.61 9.44
C ARG A 135 -14.02 -5.68 10.02
N GLY A 136 -14.16 -4.50 9.41
CA GLY A 136 -15.08 -3.47 9.87
C GLY A 136 -14.49 -2.53 10.91
N PRO A 137 -15.17 -1.41 11.19
CA PRO A 137 -14.65 -0.36 12.04
C PRO A 137 -14.29 -0.83 13.45
N GLN A 138 -13.07 -0.52 13.87
CA GLN A 138 -12.52 -0.86 15.19
C GLN A 138 -12.24 0.39 16.03
N GLY A 139 -13.04 1.44 15.85
CA GLY A 139 -12.81 2.76 16.44
C GLY A 139 -12.72 2.80 17.97
N THR A 140 -13.36 1.88 18.70
CA THR A 140 -13.33 1.86 20.17
C THR A 140 -11.98 1.42 20.72
N LEU A 141 -11.53 0.21 20.40
CA LEU A 141 -10.34 -0.40 21.03
C LEU A 141 -9.06 -0.13 20.25
N TYR A 142 -9.14 0.01 18.94
CA TYR A 142 -8.00 0.29 18.06
C TYR A 142 -7.89 1.77 17.70
N GLY A 143 -9.00 2.52 17.74
CA GLY A 143 -9.00 3.97 17.62
C GLY A 143 -8.97 4.50 16.19
N ARG A 144 -8.20 5.58 16.00
CA ARG A 144 -8.12 6.28 14.71
C ARG A 144 -7.61 5.36 13.60
N ASN A 145 -7.94 5.70 12.36
CA ASN A 145 -7.42 5.03 11.17
C ASN A 145 -7.84 3.55 11.03
N SER A 146 -8.78 3.07 11.85
CA SER A 146 -9.33 1.70 11.79
C SER A 146 -10.76 1.65 11.24
N ILE A 147 -11.07 2.53 10.30
CA ILE A 147 -12.41 2.71 9.73
C ILE A 147 -12.84 1.55 8.82
N GLY A 148 -11.89 0.91 8.13
CA GLY A 148 -12.11 -0.31 7.34
C GLY A 148 -11.85 -1.58 8.13
N GLY A 149 -11.02 -1.50 9.17
CA GLY A 149 -10.60 -2.62 10.00
C GLY A 149 -9.22 -2.47 10.60
N ALA A 150 -8.67 -3.57 11.12
CA ALA A 150 -7.32 -3.59 11.67
C ALA A 150 -6.59 -4.90 11.32
N ILE A 151 -5.27 -4.82 11.16
CA ILE A 151 -4.38 -5.97 11.08
C ILE A 151 -3.52 -5.96 12.33
N ASN A 152 -3.54 -7.06 13.09
CA ASN A 152 -2.79 -7.21 14.31
C ASN A 152 -1.80 -8.37 14.16
N ILE A 153 -0.51 -8.06 14.23
CA ILE A 153 0.59 -9.02 14.08
C ILE A 153 1.12 -9.33 15.47
N ILE A 154 1.14 -10.58 15.85
CA ILE A 154 1.64 -11.06 17.13
C ILE A 154 2.93 -11.83 16.89
N SER A 155 4.03 -11.38 17.49
CA SER A 155 5.34 -12.05 17.43
C SER A 155 5.35 -13.33 18.26
N LYS A 156 6.12 -14.34 17.80
CA LYS A 156 6.49 -15.47 18.65
C LYS A 156 7.24 -14.98 19.89
N ARG A 157 6.89 -15.50 21.05
CA ARG A 157 7.48 -15.11 22.33
C ARG A 157 8.67 -16.00 22.71
N PRO A 158 9.51 -15.58 23.68
CA PRO A 158 10.48 -16.45 24.31
C PRO A 158 9.84 -17.73 24.84
N THR A 159 10.54 -18.86 24.68
CA THR A 159 10.07 -20.18 25.11
C THR A 159 10.57 -20.52 26.51
N GLU A 160 9.84 -21.34 27.26
CA GLU A 160 10.25 -21.83 28.58
C GLU A 160 11.33 -22.93 28.47
N GLU A 161 11.36 -23.66 27.35
CA GLU A 161 12.37 -24.67 27.04
C GLU A 161 13.28 -24.21 25.90
N PRO A 162 14.53 -24.72 25.84
CA PRO A 162 15.41 -24.46 24.72
C PRO A 162 14.76 -24.86 23.39
N TYR A 163 14.78 -23.96 22.43
CA TYR A 163 14.20 -24.13 21.11
C TYR A 163 15.11 -23.49 20.05
N GLY A 164 15.28 -24.19 18.94
CA GLY A 164 15.95 -23.67 17.77
C GLY A 164 15.24 -24.06 16.49
N GLU A 165 15.27 -23.16 15.49
CA GLU A 165 14.72 -23.41 14.16
C GLU A 165 15.61 -22.77 13.10
N ILE A 166 15.93 -23.52 12.05
CA ILE A 166 16.61 -23.02 10.85
C ILE A 166 15.76 -23.37 9.64
N ARG A 167 15.59 -22.41 8.74
CA ARG A 167 14.92 -22.60 7.46
C ARG A 167 15.81 -22.15 6.32
N ALA A 168 15.81 -22.88 5.21
CA ALA A 168 16.52 -22.52 3.98
C ALA A 168 15.61 -22.76 2.78
N THR A 169 15.34 -21.71 2.02
CA THR A 169 14.52 -21.75 0.80
C THR A 169 15.37 -21.39 -0.41
N VAL A 170 15.24 -22.20 -1.47
CA VAL A 170 15.78 -21.89 -2.80
C VAL A 170 14.65 -21.97 -3.82
N ALA A 171 14.56 -20.96 -4.68
CA ALA A 171 13.50 -20.88 -5.66
C ALA A 171 14.00 -20.33 -7.01
N ASN A 172 13.13 -20.40 -8.03
CA ASN A 172 13.39 -19.75 -9.30
C ASN A 172 13.60 -18.23 -9.14
N TYR A 173 13.98 -17.52 -10.18
CA TYR A 173 14.45 -16.11 -10.17
C TYR A 173 15.71 -15.88 -9.33
N GLY A 174 16.45 -16.96 -8.98
CA GLY A 174 17.64 -16.88 -8.14
C GLY A 174 17.36 -16.46 -6.69
N ARG A 175 16.18 -16.82 -6.17
CA ARG A 175 15.78 -16.53 -4.80
C ARG A 175 16.44 -17.51 -3.82
N THR A 176 16.99 -16.95 -2.74
CA THR A 176 17.52 -17.66 -1.57
C THR A 176 17.00 -16.92 -0.33
N LEU A 177 16.42 -17.67 0.61
CA LEU A 177 15.98 -17.16 1.91
C LEU A 177 16.57 -18.06 2.99
N LEU A 178 17.30 -17.48 3.92
CA LEU A 178 17.83 -18.13 5.10
C LEU A 178 17.22 -17.51 6.35
N GLU A 179 16.74 -18.33 7.25
CA GLU A 179 16.07 -17.90 8.47
C GLU A 179 16.58 -18.75 9.64
N ALA A 180 16.76 -18.12 10.79
CA ALA A 180 17.12 -18.82 12.02
C ALA A 180 16.46 -18.18 13.23
N ALA A 181 16.14 -18.99 14.23
CA ALA A 181 15.69 -18.54 15.53
C ALA A 181 16.21 -19.45 16.62
N VAL A 182 16.56 -18.85 17.76
CA VAL A 182 16.87 -19.55 19.01
C VAL A 182 16.12 -18.90 20.14
N SER A 183 15.66 -19.68 21.10
CA SER A 183 14.87 -19.21 22.24
C SER A 183 15.06 -20.14 23.43
N GLY A 184 14.82 -19.63 24.64
CA GLY A 184 14.91 -20.45 25.85
C GLY A 184 15.04 -19.60 27.12
N PRO A 185 15.17 -20.25 28.27
CA PRO A 185 15.38 -19.58 29.54
C PRO A 185 16.82 -19.04 29.67
N LEU A 186 16.97 -17.82 30.13
CA LEU A 186 18.22 -17.24 30.64
C LEU A 186 18.35 -17.45 32.15
N ALA A 187 17.23 -17.44 32.85
CA ALA A 187 17.07 -17.66 34.28
C ALA A 187 15.66 -18.23 34.54
N PRO A 188 15.35 -18.72 35.73
CA PRO A 188 14.03 -19.34 36.02
C PRO A 188 12.83 -18.52 35.57
N ASP A 189 12.89 -17.20 35.75
CA ASP A 189 11.81 -16.26 35.38
C ASP A 189 12.13 -15.32 34.22
N LEU A 190 13.18 -15.61 33.46
CA LEU A 190 13.63 -14.76 32.34
C LEU A 190 13.94 -15.60 31.12
N GLY A 191 13.17 -15.41 30.05
CA GLY A 191 13.37 -16.02 28.75
C GLY A 191 13.90 -15.03 27.72
N PHE A 192 14.56 -15.56 26.70
CA PHE A 192 15.02 -14.80 25.53
C PHE A 192 14.59 -15.47 24.22
N ARG A 193 14.52 -14.66 23.17
CA ARG A 193 14.44 -15.11 21.79
C ARG A 193 15.31 -14.22 20.92
N LEU A 194 16.05 -14.82 20.00
CA LEU A 194 16.78 -14.16 18.95
C LEU A 194 16.39 -14.80 17.62
N ALA A 195 15.97 -13.99 16.65
CA ALA A 195 15.60 -14.47 15.33
C ALA A 195 16.10 -13.53 14.24
N GLY A 196 16.40 -14.08 13.06
CA GLY A 196 16.83 -13.29 11.92
C GLY A 196 16.60 -14.01 10.61
N ASN A 197 16.50 -13.23 9.54
CA ASN A 197 16.50 -13.72 8.17
C ASN A 197 17.42 -12.89 7.27
N TRP A 198 17.79 -13.50 6.16
CA TRP A 198 18.40 -12.84 5.02
C TRP A 198 17.78 -13.41 3.75
N GLU A 199 17.32 -12.53 2.87
CA GLU A 199 16.67 -12.88 1.63
C GLU A 199 17.34 -12.17 0.45
N LYS A 200 17.62 -12.93 -0.60
CA LYS A 200 18.12 -12.42 -1.87
C LYS A 200 17.38 -13.04 -3.04
N GLN A 201 16.84 -12.18 -3.93
CA GLN A 201 16.34 -12.58 -5.23
C GLN A 201 17.05 -11.74 -6.29
N ARG A 202 17.75 -12.41 -7.22
CA ARG A 202 18.66 -11.75 -8.17
C ARG A 202 17.95 -11.25 -9.43
N ASN A 203 16.92 -11.98 -9.87
CA ASN A 203 16.20 -11.68 -11.11
C ASN A 203 14.79 -11.21 -10.79
N GLY A 204 14.39 -10.11 -11.40
CA GLY A 204 13.04 -9.59 -11.31
C GLY A 204 12.04 -10.36 -12.18
N TYR A 205 10.77 -10.14 -11.92
CA TYR A 205 9.68 -10.75 -12.66
C TYR A 205 9.46 -10.11 -14.04
N PHE A 206 9.97 -8.91 -14.25
CA PHE A 206 9.86 -8.13 -15.49
C PHE A 206 11.23 -8.02 -16.15
N THR A 207 11.30 -8.35 -17.43
CA THR A 207 12.52 -8.28 -18.23
C THR A 207 12.61 -6.95 -18.94
N ASN A 208 13.66 -6.16 -18.65
CA ASN A 208 13.99 -4.99 -19.43
C ASN A 208 14.67 -5.45 -20.74
N VAL A 209 14.11 -5.04 -21.89
CA VAL A 209 14.66 -5.43 -23.19
C VAL A 209 15.81 -4.52 -23.63
N VAL A 210 16.09 -3.44 -22.92
CA VAL A 210 17.26 -2.56 -23.19
C VAL A 210 18.54 -3.27 -22.72
N PRO A 211 19.55 -3.43 -23.58
CA PRO A 211 20.78 -4.13 -23.23
C PRO A 211 21.52 -3.47 -22.06
N GLY A 212 21.99 -4.30 -21.14
CA GLY A 212 22.72 -3.84 -19.96
C GLY A 212 21.84 -3.34 -18.81
N MET A 213 20.53 -3.17 -19.06
CA MET A 213 19.60 -2.80 -18.00
C MET A 213 19.13 -4.01 -17.21
N PRO A 214 18.95 -3.88 -15.88
CA PRO A 214 18.54 -5.00 -15.03
C PRO A 214 17.06 -5.37 -15.25
N SER A 215 16.70 -6.61 -14.89
CA SER A 215 15.31 -6.99 -14.68
C SER A 215 14.76 -6.31 -13.42
N GLU A 216 13.46 -6.07 -13.38
CA GLU A 216 12.78 -5.38 -12.27
C GLU A 216 11.60 -6.20 -11.73
N GLY A 217 11.05 -5.76 -10.61
CA GLY A 217 9.95 -6.41 -9.91
C GLY A 217 10.41 -7.54 -8.99
N ASN A 218 10.31 -7.30 -7.69
CA ASN A 218 10.69 -8.22 -6.63
C ASN A 218 12.17 -8.67 -6.66
N VAL A 219 13.09 -7.80 -7.11
CA VAL A 219 14.53 -7.99 -6.87
C VAL A 219 14.80 -7.63 -5.41
N ILE A 220 15.35 -8.57 -4.65
CA ILE A 220 15.46 -8.44 -3.20
C ILE A 220 16.91 -8.61 -2.75
N ASP A 221 17.35 -7.78 -1.83
CA ASP A 221 18.54 -7.99 -0.97
C ASP A 221 18.24 -7.34 0.38
N GLN A 222 17.70 -8.13 1.32
CA GLN A 222 17.16 -7.64 2.58
C GLN A 222 17.54 -8.54 3.75
N PHE A 223 17.54 -7.93 4.92
CA PHE A 223 17.65 -8.65 6.19
C PHE A 223 16.71 -8.09 7.24
N TYR A 224 16.36 -8.93 8.20
CA TYR A 224 15.65 -8.56 9.41
C TYR A 224 16.22 -9.36 10.58
N VAL A 225 16.45 -8.69 11.72
CA VAL A 225 16.93 -9.32 12.97
C VAL A 225 16.13 -8.76 14.12
N GLU A 226 15.69 -9.62 15.03
CA GLU A 226 15.03 -9.24 16.28
C GLU A 226 15.59 -9.97 17.50
N GLY A 227 15.62 -9.25 18.62
CA GLY A 227 15.91 -9.81 19.94
C GLY A 227 14.77 -9.51 20.91
N GLN A 228 14.43 -10.49 21.74
CA GLN A 228 13.35 -10.36 22.72
C GLN A 228 13.82 -10.86 24.09
N LEU A 229 13.29 -10.20 25.14
CA LEU A 229 13.37 -10.62 26.52
C LEU A 229 11.95 -10.63 27.12
N GLN A 230 11.66 -11.66 27.91
CA GLN A 230 10.40 -11.76 28.64
C GLN A 230 10.68 -12.29 30.05
N GLY A 231 10.12 -11.64 31.05
CA GLY A 231 10.38 -12.05 32.45
C GLY A 231 9.20 -11.80 33.37
N LYS A 232 9.22 -12.55 34.47
CA LYS A 232 8.33 -12.37 35.62
C LYS A 232 9.14 -11.76 36.79
N PHE A 233 8.62 -10.73 37.42
CA PHE A 233 9.27 -9.98 38.47
C PHE A 233 8.40 -10.07 39.73
N GLY A 234 8.63 -11.12 40.52
CA GLY A 234 7.75 -11.50 41.62
C GLY A 234 6.39 -12.04 41.12
N ASP A 235 5.39 -12.02 42.00
CA ASP A 235 4.07 -12.64 41.73
C ASP A 235 3.11 -11.76 40.91
N HIS A 236 3.46 -10.48 40.68
CA HIS A 236 2.53 -9.49 40.17
C HIS A 236 2.95 -8.80 38.88
N LEU A 237 4.24 -8.81 38.53
CA LEU A 237 4.72 -8.04 37.39
C LEU A 237 5.30 -8.96 36.29
N GLU A 238 4.77 -8.84 35.11
CA GLU A 238 5.33 -9.45 33.89
C GLU A 238 5.79 -8.37 32.93
N GLY A 239 6.94 -8.58 32.29
CA GLY A 239 7.52 -7.67 31.31
C GLY A 239 8.00 -8.37 30.05
N TRP A 240 7.85 -7.71 28.93
CA TRP A 240 8.39 -8.14 27.64
C TRP A 240 8.93 -6.94 26.87
N LEU A 241 10.07 -7.17 26.22
CA LEU A 241 10.79 -6.21 25.40
C LEU A 241 11.20 -6.87 24.06
N LYS A 242 11.00 -6.18 22.95
CA LYS A 242 11.50 -6.54 21.61
C LYS A 242 12.27 -5.36 21.03
N ALA A 243 13.46 -5.64 20.48
CA ALA A 243 14.18 -4.71 19.65
C ALA A 243 14.45 -5.38 18.30
N SER A 244 14.27 -4.66 17.21
CA SER A 244 14.53 -5.19 15.87
C SER A 244 15.17 -4.16 14.95
N ILE A 245 15.94 -4.66 13.98
CA ILE A 245 16.55 -3.88 12.91
C ILE A 245 16.23 -4.53 11.58
N ALA A 246 15.99 -3.72 10.58
CA ALA A 246 15.78 -4.15 9.21
C ALA A 246 16.51 -3.26 8.22
N GLY A 247 16.81 -3.80 7.06
CA GLY A 247 17.35 -3.01 5.96
C GLY A 247 17.21 -3.77 4.65
N TRP A 248 17.00 -3.01 3.59
CA TRP A 248 17.12 -3.52 2.23
C TRP A 248 17.74 -2.47 1.32
N ASN A 249 18.51 -2.96 0.37
CA ASN A 249 19.05 -2.18 -0.72
C ASN A 249 18.81 -2.96 -2.01
N ASN A 250 17.63 -2.77 -2.53
CA ASN A 250 17.12 -3.50 -3.67
C ASN A 250 17.42 -2.68 -4.93
N GLY A 251 18.60 -2.88 -5.48
CA GLY A 251 19.21 -2.05 -6.53
C GLY A 251 18.37 -1.84 -7.78
N SER A 252 17.49 -2.74 -8.15
CA SER A 252 16.58 -2.60 -9.30
C SER A 252 15.16 -3.01 -8.95
N GLY A 253 14.75 -2.67 -7.76
CA GLY A 253 13.37 -2.82 -7.37
C GLY A 253 13.09 -3.89 -6.33
N GLY A 254 12.97 -3.49 -5.08
CA GLY A 254 12.43 -4.26 -3.99
C GLY A 254 10.91 -4.42 -4.03
N PRO A 255 10.31 -4.81 -2.93
CA PRO A 255 8.86 -4.80 -2.79
C PRO A 255 8.30 -3.43 -3.17
N GLY A 256 7.42 -3.38 -4.14
CA GLY A 256 6.84 -2.15 -4.66
C GLY A 256 7.50 -1.58 -5.92
N ALA A 257 8.65 -2.12 -6.36
CA ALA A 257 9.21 -1.72 -7.64
C ALA A 257 8.62 -2.57 -8.77
N ARG A 258 8.41 -1.96 -9.87
CA ARG A 258 7.80 -2.44 -11.12
C ARG A 258 6.97 -3.73 -10.98
N THR A 259 5.74 -3.56 -10.60
CA THR A 259 4.71 -4.59 -10.69
C THR A 259 3.74 -4.31 -11.84
N SER A 260 3.98 -3.22 -12.58
CA SER A 260 3.05 -2.69 -13.56
C SER A 260 3.47 -2.98 -15.00
N TYR A 261 2.49 -3.14 -15.86
CA TYR A 261 2.67 -3.06 -17.31
C TYR A 261 1.60 -2.15 -17.94
N THR A 262 1.96 -1.49 -19.05
CA THR A 262 1.07 -0.63 -19.80
C THR A 262 0.94 -1.22 -21.20
N PRO A 263 -0.22 -1.79 -21.60
CA PRO A 263 -0.43 -2.26 -22.96
C PRO A 263 -0.63 -1.08 -23.90
N GLY A 264 -0.25 -1.26 -25.12
CA GLY A 264 -0.46 -0.26 -26.18
C GLY A 264 0.84 0.24 -26.78
N PRO A 265 0.76 1.13 -27.77
CA PRO A 265 1.95 1.71 -28.35
C PRO A 265 2.75 2.45 -27.28
N TYR A 266 4.06 2.32 -27.38
CA TYR A 266 4.99 2.84 -26.38
C TYR A 266 5.55 4.19 -26.77
N ASN A 267 4.75 5.10 -27.22
CA ASN A 267 5.27 6.36 -27.67
C ASN A 267 4.51 7.54 -27.07
N PRO A 268 5.06 8.22 -26.07
CA PRO A 268 4.51 9.47 -25.60
C PRO A 268 4.57 10.57 -26.68
N LEU A 269 5.27 10.29 -27.80
CA LEU A 269 5.54 11.23 -28.88
C LEU A 269 4.79 10.89 -30.18
N GLU A 270 3.80 10.02 -30.13
CA GLU A 270 2.98 9.58 -31.27
C GLU A 270 2.44 10.71 -32.15
N THR A 271 2.46 11.91 -31.67
CA THR A 271 1.87 13.07 -32.33
C THR A 271 2.89 14.07 -32.81
N MET A 272 4.18 13.81 -32.63
CA MET A 272 5.21 14.71 -33.15
C MET A 272 5.39 14.51 -34.66
N ALA A 273 4.76 15.36 -35.40
CA ALA A 273 4.71 15.33 -36.88
C ALA A 273 6.06 15.63 -37.55
N SER A 274 7.21 15.44 -36.94
CA SER A 274 8.53 15.53 -37.57
C SER A 274 9.71 15.51 -36.56
N ALA A 275 9.70 14.58 -35.60
CA ALA A 275 10.84 14.39 -34.71
C ALA A 275 11.83 13.39 -35.29
N THR A 276 13.12 13.67 -35.15
CA THR A 276 14.19 12.71 -35.41
C THR A 276 14.73 12.18 -34.13
N TYR A 277 14.64 10.86 -33.93
CA TYR A 277 15.10 10.22 -32.71
C TYR A 277 16.59 10.02 -32.68
N ILE A 278 17.19 10.25 -31.54
CA ILE A 278 18.58 9.95 -31.22
C ILE A 278 18.56 8.67 -30.40
N ASN A 279 19.12 7.58 -30.94
CA ASN A 279 19.17 6.28 -30.29
C ASN A 279 17.82 5.87 -29.65
N PRO A 280 16.80 5.51 -30.43
CA PRO A 280 15.45 5.24 -29.93
C PRO A 280 15.35 3.99 -29.05
N GLY A 281 16.46 3.25 -28.87
CA GLY A 281 16.46 2.03 -28.07
C GLY A 281 15.73 0.86 -28.73
N TYR A 282 15.42 -0.17 -27.94
CA TYR A 282 14.80 -1.41 -28.43
C TYR A 282 13.28 -1.32 -28.60
N ALA A 283 12.67 -0.28 -28.11
CA ALA A 283 11.22 -0.10 -28.22
C ALA A 283 10.81 0.28 -29.64
N CYS A 284 11.74 0.82 -30.42
CA CYS A 284 11.50 1.27 -31.76
C CYS A 284 12.16 0.31 -32.77
N SER A 285 11.37 -0.45 -33.54
CA SER A 285 11.87 -1.33 -34.59
C SER A 285 11.87 -0.63 -35.93
N GLY A 286 13.01 -0.62 -36.62
CA GLY A 286 13.18 -0.05 -37.95
C GLY A 286 14.20 1.06 -38.01
N ASN A 287 14.62 1.46 -39.21
CA ASN A 287 15.51 2.59 -39.44
C ASN A 287 14.82 3.90 -39.07
N VAL A 288 14.93 4.32 -37.84
CA VAL A 288 14.27 5.51 -37.30
C VAL A 288 15.06 6.80 -37.63
N THR A 289 15.74 6.83 -38.74
CA THR A 289 16.20 8.08 -39.36
C THR A 289 15.07 8.81 -40.05
N ASN A 290 13.85 8.27 -40.01
CA ASN A 290 12.72 8.78 -40.72
C ASN A 290 11.81 9.65 -39.88
N VAL A 291 11.46 10.76 -40.48
CA VAL A 291 10.41 11.66 -40.05
C VAL A 291 9.18 10.86 -39.61
N VAL A 292 8.81 10.97 -38.32
CA VAL A 292 7.56 10.39 -37.83
C VAL A 292 6.44 11.22 -38.44
N THR A 293 5.76 10.68 -39.45
CA THR A 293 4.49 11.25 -39.91
C THR A 293 3.37 10.77 -39.03
N ALA A 294 2.40 11.64 -38.78
CA ALA A 294 1.22 11.31 -37.98
C ALA A 294 0.61 9.98 -38.45
N GLY A 295 0.60 8.96 -37.59
CA GLY A 295 0.07 7.63 -37.86
C GLY A 295 1.07 6.50 -38.09
N ASN A 296 2.39 6.78 -38.20
CA ASN A 296 3.44 5.77 -38.33
C ASN A 296 4.44 5.83 -37.18
N VAL A 297 4.05 5.27 -36.08
CA VAL A 297 4.96 5.18 -34.92
C VAL A 297 5.66 3.82 -34.94
N GLY A 298 6.96 3.86 -35.22
CA GLY A 298 7.79 2.65 -35.25
C GLY A 298 8.13 2.04 -33.87
N CYS A 299 7.67 2.64 -32.81
CA CYS A 299 7.97 2.22 -31.44
C CYS A 299 6.81 1.44 -30.84
N VAL A 300 7.01 0.17 -30.55
CA VAL A 300 6.01 -0.70 -29.94
C VAL A 300 6.40 -0.99 -28.50
N ASN A 301 5.46 -0.81 -27.58
CA ASN A 301 5.65 -1.24 -26.21
C ASN A 301 5.88 -2.76 -26.18
N PRO A 302 7.03 -3.28 -25.69
CA PRO A 302 7.26 -4.71 -25.60
C PRO A 302 6.22 -5.43 -24.73
N ALA A 303 5.58 -4.75 -23.78
CA ALA A 303 4.49 -5.27 -22.98
C ALA A 303 3.21 -5.55 -23.81
N SER A 304 3.08 -5.01 -25.02
CA SER A 304 1.95 -5.33 -25.90
C SER A 304 1.98 -6.79 -26.39
N SER A 305 3.17 -7.39 -26.51
CA SER A 305 3.37 -8.79 -26.91
C SER A 305 3.62 -9.72 -25.72
N ASP A 306 4.21 -9.21 -24.65
CA ASP A 306 4.51 -9.96 -23.42
C ASP A 306 4.41 -9.02 -22.21
N ARG A 307 3.42 -9.27 -21.36
CA ARG A 307 3.11 -8.44 -20.18
C ARG A 307 4.23 -8.37 -19.14
N ARG A 308 5.23 -9.24 -19.24
CA ARG A 308 6.41 -9.27 -18.37
C ARG A 308 7.63 -8.60 -18.99
N LYS A 309 7.49 -7.96 -20.16
CA LYS A 309 8.57 -7.20 -20.81
C LYS A 309 8.29 -5.71 -20.77
N PHE A 310 9.37 -4.94 -20.67
CA PHE A 310 9.35 -3.48 -20.75
C PHE A 310 10.68 -2.96 -21.31
N ALA A 311 10.71 -1.68 -21.64
CA ALA A 311 11.92 -0.98 -22.03
C ALA A 311 12.02 0.33 -21.24
N ALA A 312 13.10 0.51 -20.49
CA ALA A 312 13.38 1.73 -19.75
C ALA A 312 14.89 1.94 -19.66
N ASP A 313 15.34 3.18 -19.72
CA ASP A 313 16.75 3.55 -19.63
C ASP A 313 17.18 3.98 -18.20
N THR A 314 16.24 4.05 -17.29
CA THR A 314 16.48 4.36 -15.89
C THR A 314 16.02 3.20 -15.02
N ALA A 315 16.96 2.60 -14.28
CA ALA A 315 16.66 1.51 -13.36
C ALA A 315 15.93 2.04 -12.12
N GLN A 316 14.90 1.32 -11.69
CA GLN A 316 14.27 1.59 -10.40
C GLN A 316 15.18 1.12 -9.25
N SER A 317 15.14 1.82 -8.14
CA SER A 317 15.82 1.42 -6.91
C SER A 317 14.97 1.70 -5.69
N VAL A 318 15.09 0.81 -4.70
CA VAL A 318 14.40 0.96 -3.40
C VAL A 318 15.39 0.66 -2.30
N SER A 319 15.48 1.53 -1.30
CA SER A 319 16.24 1.26 -0.08
C SER A 319 15.41 1.55 1.16
N LEU A 320 15.68 0.80 2.21
CA LEU A 320 15.26 1.07 3.58
C LEU A 320 16.48 1.02 4.46
N ASP A 321 16.80 2.14 5.05
CA ASP A 321 17.95 2.30 5.94
C ASP A 321 17.48 2.77 7.31
N ASN A 322 18.33 2.57 8.33
CA ASN A 322 18.07 3.03 9.69
C ASN A 322 16.70 2.59 10.25
N SER A 323 16.18 1.43 9.81
CA SER A 323 14.94 0.90 10.34
C SER A 323 15.21 0.14 11.64
N TYR A 324 14.65 0.66 12.73
CA TYR A 324 14.69 0.00 14.03
C TYR A 324 13.37 0.21 14.77
N ILE A 325 12.93 -0.87 15.43
CA ILE A 325 11.69 -0.90 16.20
C ILE A 325 12.01 -1.34 17.61
N LEU A 326 11.50 -0.61 18.58
CA LEU A 326 11.47 -1.00 19.98
C LEU A 326 10.01 -1.15 20.41
N ALA A 327 9.65 -2.31 20.96
CA ALA A 327 8.31 -2.56 21.49
C ALA A 327 8.41 -3.18 22.88
N THR A 328 7.52 -2.79 23.78
CA THR A 328 7.49 -3.31 25.15
C THR A 328 6.07 -3.47 25.68
N GLN A 329 5.88 -4.46 26.51
CA GLN A 329 4.63 -4.71 27.22
C GLN A 329 4.94 -5.01 28.68
N TRP A 330 4.22 -4.38 29.60
CA TRP A 330 4.32 -4.60 31.03
C TRP A 330 2.94 -4.80 31.61
N THR A 331 2.73 -5.88 32.36
CA THR A 331 1.44 -6.16 33.00
C THR A 331 1.64 -6.29 34.49
N TYR A 332 0.93 -5.48 35.25
CA TYR A 332 0.84 -5.61 36.70
C TYR A 332 -0.50 -6.24 37.09
N HIS A 333 -0.43 -7.35 37.80
CA HIS A 333 -1.56 -8.15 38.22
C HIS A 333 -2.03 -7.73 39.61
N PHE A 334 -3.19 -7.07 39.68
CA PHE A 334 -3.93 -6.89 40.93
C PHE A 334 -4.86 -8.07 41.18
N ASP A 335 -5.44 -8.19 42.37
CA ASP A 335 -6.38 -9.28 42.68
C ASP A 335 -7.57 -9.35 41.74
N LYS A 336 -8.11 -8.19 41.29
CA LYS A 336 -9.33 -8.08 40.52
C LYS A 336 -9.16 -7.40 39.15
N ALA A 337 -7.97 -6.97 38.84
CA ALA A 337 -7.71 -6.25 37.60
C ALA A 337 -6.25 -6.44 37.15
N ASP A 338 -6.01 -6.29 35.86
CA ASP A 338 -4.68 -6.19 35.26
C ASP A 338 -4.46 -4.77 34.72
N LEU A 339 -3.32 -4.18 35.05
CA LEU A 339 -2.86 -2.93 34.46
C LEU A 339 -1.76 -3.25 33.45
N LYS A 340 -2.07 -3.05 32.17
CA LYS A 340 -1.14 -3.34 31.08
C LYS A 340 -0.69 -2.06 30.39
N TYR A 341 0.61 -1.85 30.33
CA TYR A 341 1.25 -0.83 29.51
C TYR A 341 1.80 -1.45 28.23
N ILE A 342 1.55 -0.79 27.09
CA ILE A 342 2.12 -1.12 25.79
C ILE A 342 2.80 0.13 25.26
N GLY A 343 4.08 0.03 24.94
CA GLY A 343 4.86 1.13 24.38
C GLY A 343 5.67 0.71 23.19
N GLY A 344 5.89 1.62 22.25
CA GLY A 344 6.69 1.37 21.07
C GLY A 344 7.30 2.62 20.51
N PHE A 345 8.44 2.45 19.86
CA PHE A 345 9.12 3.45 19.07
C PHE A 345 9.57 2.81 17.77
N ASP A 346 9.40 3.52 16.65
CA ASP A 346 9.77 3.07 15.33
C ASP A 346 10.45 4.23 14.57
N ASN A 347 11.44 3.91 13.75
CA ASN A 347 12.15 4.85 12.91
C ASN A 347 12.64 4.20 11.63
N TYR A 348 12.51 4.87 10.49
CA TYR A 348 13.12 4.43 9.24
C TYR A 348 13.41 5.58 8.28
N HIS A 349 14.34 5.33 7.38
CA HIS A 349 14.58 6.10 6.17
C HIS A 349 14.33 5.22 4.95
N TYR A 350 13.43 5.67 4.07
CA TYR A 350 13.04 4.95 2.84
C TYR A 350 13.30 5.83 1.64
N THR A 351 13.85 5.25 0.56
CA THR A 351 14.02 5.93 -0.72
C THR A 351 13.54 5.03 -1.85
N LEU A 352 12.69 5.57 -2.71
CA LEU A 352 12.27 4.98 -3.98
C LEU A 352 12.67 5.91 -5.12
N MET A 353 13.45 5.42 -6.06
CA MET A 353 13.69 6.08 -7.34
C MET A 353 13.03 5.26 -8.44
N SER A 354 12.25 5.90 -9.28
CA SER A 354 11.56 5.26 -10.41
C SER A 354 11.75 6.04 -11.70
N ASP A 355 11.78 5.33 -12.80
CA ASP A 355 11.69 5.90 -14.13
C ASP A 355 10.32 6.57 -14.30
N LEU A 356 10.30 7.86 -14.61
CA LEU A 356 9.07 8.64 -14.72
C LEU A 356 8.55 8.71 -16.15
N ASP A 357 9.43 8.76 -17.16
CA ASP A 357 9.02 8.78 -18.58
C ASP A 357 8.73 7.38 -19.12
N GLY A 358 9.26 6.32 -18.49
CA GLY A 358 9.02 4.92 -18.84
C GLY A 358 9.47 4.56 -20.24
N THR A 359 10.47 5.28 -20.80
CA THR A 359 10.95 5.10 -22.16
C THR A 359 12.46 4.84 -22.23
N PRO A 360 12.96 4.16 -23.27
CA PRO A 360 14.38 4.00 -23.51
C PRO A 360 14.95 5.07 -24.46
N ILE A 361 14.25 6.18 -24.66
CA ILE A 361 14.58 7.18 -25.67
C ILE A 361 15.71 8.09 -25.14
N GLU A 362 16.90 7.97 -25.70
CA GLU A 362 18.04 8.82 -25.35
C GLU A 362 17.79 10.29 -25.70
N GLY A 363 17.11 10.56 -26.80
CA GLY A 363 16.74 11.91 -27.20
C GLY A 363 15.99 11.94 -28.52
N PHE A 364 15.46 13.10 -28.82
CA PHE A 364 14.85 13.41 -30.11
C PHE A 364 15.03 14.89 -30.47
N THR A 365 15.05 15.19 -31.76
CA THR A 365 15.19 16.54 -32.28
C THR A 365 13.91 16.96 -32.97
N ILE A 366 13.33 18.08 -32.55
CA ILE A 366 12.15 18.68 -33.16
C ILE A 366 12.60 19.83 -34.07
N PRO A 367 12.28 19.85 -35.36
CA PRO A 367 12.47 21.02 -36.21
C PRO A 367 11.52 22.12 -35.82
N LEU A 368 12.02 23.33 -35.72
CA LEU A 368 11.28 24.54 -35.37
C LEU A 368 11.02 25.32 -36.66
N ASN A 369 9.80 25.25 -37.19
CA ASN A 369 9.49 25.90 -38.45
C ASN A 369 8.11 26.61 -38.42
N PRO A 370 8.00 27.86 -38.65
CA PRO A 370 9.10 28.81 -38.79
C PRO A 370 9.74 29.21 -37.46
N PRO A 371 11.04 29.54 -37.45
CA PRO A 371 11.75 29.85 -36.20
C PRO A 371 11.13 31.03 -35.40
N SER A 372 10.48 31.95 -36.08
CA SER A 372 9.85 33.14 -35.52
C SER A 372 8.54 32.88 -34.78
N ALA A 373 7.95 31.69 -34.92
CA ALA A 373 6.67 31.36 -34.30
C ALA A 373 6.83 30.51 -33.03
N SER A 374 8.05 30.07 -32.71
CA SER A 374 8.28 29.14 -31.61
C SER A 374 8.73 29.89 -30.36
N ALA A 375 7.94 29.81 -29.31
CA ALA A 375 8.34 30.27 -27.97
C ALA A 375 9.63 29.55 -27.49
N VAL A 376 9.94 28.39 -28.05
CA VAL A 376 11.12 27.57 -27.78
C VAL A 376 12.42 28.27 -28.17
N CYS A 377 12.40 29.05 -29.22
CA CYS A 377 13.59 29.77 -29.75
C CYS A 377 13.65 31.24 -29.37
N ASN A 378 12.72 31.77 -28.58
CA ASN A 378 12.62 33.22 -28.33
C ASN A 378 13.86 33.87 -27.76
N PHE A 379 14.77 33.09 -27.16
CA PHE A 379 15.97 33.59 -26.51
C PHE A 379 17.28 33.07 -27.13
N VAL A 380 17.21 32.29 -28.21
CA VAL A 380 18.40 31.69 -28.87
C VAL A 380 18.44 32.11 -30.33
N PRO A 381 19.34 33.09 -30.69
CA PRO A 381 19.52 33.51 -32.09
C PRO A 381 19.89 32.29 -32.98
N GLY A 382 19.20 32.16 -34.12
CA GLY A 382 19.48 31.10 -35.09
C GLY A 382 18.98 29.71 -34.74
N CYS A 383 18.15 29.56 -33.72
CA CYS A 383 17.53 28.29 -33.33
C CYS A 383 16.65 27.75 -34.46
N THR A 384 17.01 26.56 -35.02
CA THR A 384 16.25 25.88 -36.08
C THR A 384 15.70 24.54 -35.64
N ALA A 385 16.20 24.00 -34.55
CA ALA A 385 15.77 22.73 -33.99
C ALA A 385 16.04 22.68 -32.47
N ALA A 386 15.24 21.95 -31.72
CA ALA A 386 15.46 21.66 -30.32
C ALA A 386 15.70 20.15 -30.13
N THR A 387 16.71 19.81 -29.35
CA THR A 387 16.99 18.45 -28.92
C THR A 387 16.48 18.26 -27.50
N ILE A 388 15.67 17.22 -27.31
CA ILE A 388 15.06 16.82 -26.06
C ILE A 388 15.67 15.51 -25.60
N ARG A 389 16.05 15.42 -24.33
CA ARG A 389 16.51 14.20 -23.67
C ARG A 389 15.55 13.86 -22.56
N PRO A 390 14.61 12.90 -22.77
CA PRO A 390 13.49 12.69 -21.86
C PRO A 390 13.86 11.92 -20.60
N ARG A 391 15.09 11.39 -20.46
CA ARG A 391 15.48 10.60 -19.29
C ARG A 391 15.23 11.35 -17.97
N ILE A 392 14.19 10.93 -17.24
CA ILE A 392 13.73 11.57 -16.02
C ILE A 392 13.43 10.52 -14.96
N ALA A 393 13.89 10.75 -13.74
CA ALA A 393 13.53 9.95 -12.59
C ALA A 393 12.66 10.74 -11.60
N SER A 394 11.71 10.05 -11.00
CA SER A 394 11.03 10.50 -9.79
C SER A 394 11.71 9.84 -8.59
N THR A 395 12.08 10.66 -7.61
CA THR A 395 12.59 10.19 -6.32
C THR A 395 11.60 10.57 -5.24
N TYR A 396 11.21 9.58 -4.46
CA TYR A 396 10.34 9.67 -3.31
C TYR A 396 11.12 9.20 -2.09
N GLN A 397 11.11 9.99 -1.03
CA GLN A 397 11.78 9.65 0.22
C GLN A 397 10.81 9.75 1.39
N GLU A 398 11.04 8.96 2.43
CA GLU A 398 10.39 9.07 3.72
C GLU A 398 11.43 9.01 4.83
N ASP A 399 11.47 10.05 5.66
CA ASP A 399 12.10 10.02 6.98
C ASP A 399 10.96 10.03 7.99
N LYS A 400 10.79 8.92 8.70
CA LYS A 400 9.66 8.76 9.59
C LYS A 400 10.08 8.18 10.92
N HIS A 401 9.57 8.79 11.99
CA HIS A 401 9.69 8.24 13.34
C HIS A 401 8.37 8.43 14.08
N TRP A 402 8.02 7.48 14.93
CA TRP A 402 6.85 7.62 15.81
C TRP A 402 7.04 6.85 17.09
N ASP A 403 6.31 7.29 18.10
CA ASP A 403 6.12 6.58 19.35
C ASP A 403 4.63 6.45 19.69
N SER A 404 4.30 5.37 20.39
CA SER A 404 2.95 5.16 20.89
C SER A 404 2.97 4.55 22.29
N HIS A 405 2.03 5.00 23.12
CA HIS A 405 1.88 4.56 24.48
C HIS A 405 0.41 4.27 24.78
N GLU A 406 0.14 3.08 25.26
CA GLU A 406 -1.21 2.67 25.66
C GLU A 406 -1.19 2.09 27.07
N LEU A 407 -2.13 2.51 27.90
CA LEU A 407 -2.34 1.99 29.24
C LEU A 407 -3.75 1.44 29.34
N ASN A 408 -3.88 0.14 29.66
CA ASN A 408 -5.14 -0.56 29.77
C ASN A 408 -5.32 -1.11 31.20
N LEU A 409 -6.46 -0.83 31.81
CA LEU A 409 -6.90 -1.46 33.05
C LEU A 409 -8.08 -2.38 32.72
N THR A 410 -7.92 -3.69 32.94
CA THR A 410 -8.90 -4.71 32.61
C THR A 410 -9.33 -5.51 33.81
N SER A 411 -10.62 -5.82 33.90
CA SER A 411 -11.14 -6.72 34.96
C SER A 411 -10.56 -8.13 34.81
N ARG A 412 -10.35 -8.83 35.94
CA ARG A 412 -9.94 -10.24 36.01
C ARG A 412 -11.11 -11.11 36.48
N GLY A 413 -11.02 -12.40 36.08
CA GLY A 413 -11.98 -13.43 36.49
C GLY A 413 -13.18 -13.56 35.55
N ASP A 414 -14.05 -14.53 35.79
CA ASP A 414 -15.16 -14.92 34.91
C ASP A 414 -16.50 -14.32 35.32
N GLY A 415 -16.48 -13.17 36.01
CA GLY A 415 -17.67 -12.46 36.46
C GLY A 415 -18.58 -12.03 35.29
N ALA A 416 -19.88 -11.93 35.56
CA ALA A 416 -20.87 -11.52 34.56
C ALA A 416 -20.59 -10.15 33.96
N LEU A 417 -19.90 -9.27 34.69
CA LEU A 417 -19.48 -7.96 34.21
C LEU A 417 -17.96 -7.97 34.01
N GLN A 418 -17.57 -7.76 32.75
CA GLN A 418 -16.18 -7.54 32.35
C GLN A 418 -16.06 -6.09 31.87
N TRP A 419 -14.93 -5.46 32.14
CA TRP A 419 -14.69 -4.08 31.74
C TRP A 419 -13.24 -3.83 31.38
N LEU A 420 -13.03 -2.85 30.52
CA LEU A 420 -11.73 -2.32 30.11
C LEU A 420 -11.80 -0.81 30.11
N LEU A 421 -10.77 -0.14 30.67
CA LEU A 421 -10.55 1.30 30.57
C LEU A 421 -9.15 1.51 30.00
N GLY A 422 -9.00 2.46 29.08
CA GLY A 422 -7.73 2.73 28.44
C GLY A 422 -7.46 4.19 28.16
N ALA A 423 -6.17 4.52 28.12
CA ALA A 423 -5.65 5.80 27.65
C ALA A 423 -4.57 5.55 26.58
N TYR A 424 -4.51 6.43 25.60
CA TYR A 424 -3.62 6.30 24.45
C TYR A 424 -2.96 7.63 24.12
N TYR A 425 -1.69 7.58 23.76
CA TYR A 425 -0.91 8.69 23.22
C TYR A 425 -0.11 8.22 22.01
N TYR A 426 0.01 9.07 20.99
CA TYR A 426 0.79 8.83 19.79
C TYR A 426 1.42 10.15 19.33
N HIS A 427 2.66 10.07 18.87
CA HIS A 427 3.36 11.16 18.20
C HIS A 427 4.12 10.63 17.00
N GLU A 428 4.09 11.38 15.88
CA GLU A 428 4.78 11.04 14.64
C GLU A 428 5.41 12.27 14.02
N GLY A 429 6.70 12.17 13.67
CA GLY A 429 7.38 13.11 12.80
C GLY A 429 7.61 12.48 11.42
N TYR A 430 7.23 13.16 10.36
CA TYR A 430 7.24 12.65 9.00
C TYR A 430 7.72 13.69 7.99
N LYS A 431 8.81 13.37 7.27
CA LYS A 431 9.30 14.13 6.13
C LYS A 431 9.17 13.29 4.87
N GLN A 432 8.66 13.91 3.80
CA GLN A 432 8.37 13.20 2.55
C GLN A 432 8.86 13.99 1.33
N PRO A 433 10.19 14.17 1.14
CA PRO A 433 10.68 14.83 -0.06
C PRO A 433 10.32 14.03 -1.32
N VAL A 434 9.73 14.73 -2.30
CA VAL A 434 9.44 14.18 -3.62
C VAL A 434 10.03 15.11 -4.67
N PHE A 435 10.91 14.60 -5.51
CA PHE A 435 11.50 15.40 -6.56
C PHE A 435 11.70 14.62 -7.84
N THR A 436 11.69 15.33 -8.95
CA THR A 436 12.07 14.79 -10.25
C THR A 436 13.46 15.27 -10.62
N THR A 437 14.24 14.38 -11.28
CA THR A 437 15.58 14.70 -11.76
C THR A 437 15.66 14.44 -13.25
N LEU A 438 16.18 15.41 -13.99
CA LEU A 438 16.42 15.34 -15.42
C LEU A 438 17.93 15.20 -15.66
N PHE A 439 18.41 13.99 -15.77
CA PHE A 439 19.84 13.68 -15.76
C PHE A 439 20.63 14.34 -16.91
N ASP A 440 20.01 14.50 -18.05
CA ASP A 440 20.69 14.96 -19.27
C ASP A 440 20.36 16.39 -19.70
N GLN A 441 19.59 17.11 -18.86
CA GLN A 441 19.20 18.50 -19.11
C GLN A 441 20.12 19.46 -18.36
N THR A 442 21.35 19.54 -18.82
CA THR A 442 22.41 20.34 -18.18
C THR A 442 22.10 21.83 -18.12
N GLN A 443 21.19 22.34 -18.96
CA GLN A 443 20.74 23.74 -18.91
C GLN A 443 20.02 24.10 -17.59
N LEU A 444 19.51 23.13 -16.85
CA LEU A 444 18.95 23.38 -15.52
C LEU A 444 19.97 23.89 -14.51
N ALA A 445 21.25 23.63 -14.74
CA ALA A 445 22.31 24.16 -13.91
C ALA A 445 22.64 25.62 -14.20
N ASN A 446 22.14 26.16 -15.34
CA ASN A 446 22.42 27.53 -15.73
C ASN A 446 21.49 28.53 -15.03
N THR A 447 22.04 29.61 -14.54
CA THR A 447 21.27 30.67 -13.94
C THR A 447 20.47 31.45 -14.99
N ILE A 448 19.24 31.82 -14.63
CA ILE A 448 18.39 32.71 -15.41
C ILE A 448 19.07 34.08 -15.53
N THR A 449 18.97 34.67 -16.70
CA THR A 449 19.54 36.03 -16.90
C THR A 449 18.90 37.05 -15.96
N PRO A 450 19.62 38.07 -15.50
CA PRO A 450 19.06 39.10 -14.62
C PRO A 450 17.80 39.77 -15.18
N ALA A 451 17.70 39.93 -16.50
CA ALA A 451 16.51 40.50 -17.15
C ALA A 451 15.27 39.62 -16.98
N VAL A 452 15.39 38.30 -17.11
CA VAL A 452 14.32 37.35 -16.89
C VAL A 452 13.92 37.36 -15.41
N LYS A 453 14.87 37.40 -14.49
CA LYS A 453 14.63 37.52 -13.07
C LYS A 453 13.84 38.77 -12.71
N ALA A 454 14.20 39.94 -13.30
CA ALA A 454 13.51 41.19 -13.05
C ALA A 454 12.03 41.15 -13.54
N LEU A 455 11.76 40.44 -14.64
CA LEU A 455 10.42 40.32 -15.21
C LEU A 455 9.56 39.26 -14.51
N THR A 456 10.15 38.16 -14.08
CA THR A 456 9.45 36.97 -13.56
C THR A 456 9.57 36.81 -12.06
N GLY A 457 10.45 37.54 -11.38
CA GLY A 457 10.80 37.31 -9.98
C GLY A 457 11.61 36.02 -9.74
N ALA A 458 11.93 35.30 -10.80
CA ALA A 458 12.52 33.97 -10.71
C ALA A 458 13.97 33.99 -10.16
N VAL A 459 14.29 32.98 -9.37
CA VAL A 459 15.63 32.71 -8.84
C VAL A 459 16.32 31.71 -9.76
N GLY A 460 17.63 31.65 -9.81
CA GLY A 460 18.34 30.68 -10.65
C GLY A 460 18.00 29.23 -10.33
N ALA A 461 18.08 28.36 -11.31
CA ALA A 461 17.92 26.91 -11.11
C ALA A 461 19.02 26.39 -10.16
N ASP A 462 18.71 25.33 -9.42
CA ASP A 462 19.72 24.67 -8.60
C ASP A 462 20.60 23.71 -9.45
N ASN A 463 21.76 23.35 -8.93
CA ASN A 463 22.66 22.42 -9.61
C ASN A 463 22.23 20.95 -9.55
N GLN A 464 21.05 20.66 -9.01
CA GLN A 464 20.57 19.29 -8.81
C GLN A 464 19.73 18.77 -9.99
N LEU A 465 19.53 19.60 -11.03
CA LEU A 465 18.75 19.28 -12.22
C LEU A 465 17.30 18.90 -11.90
N ARG A 466 16.70 19.57 -10.91
CA ARG A 466 15.35 19.30 -10.42
C ARG A 466 14.33 20.32 -10.95
N PRO A 467 13.46 19.93 -11.90
CA PRO A 467 12.35 20.78 -12.32
C PRO A 467 11.23 20.86 -11.29
N TYR A 468 11.14 19.86 -10.41
CA TYR A 468 10.18 19.76 -9.33
C TYR A 468 10.89 19.27 -8.07
N ASP A 469 10.72 19.98 -6.97
CA ASP A 469 11.26 19.62 -5.67
C ASP A 469 10.25 20.06 -4.61
N ASP A 470 9.60 19.09 -3.96
CA ASP A 470 8.60 19.26 -2.91
C ASP A 470 9.09 18.60 -1.64
N ARG A 471 9.08 19.32 -0.53
CA ARG A 471 9.64 18.91 0.77
C ARG A 471 8.64 19.15 1.89
N PRO A 472 7.59 18.35 1.96
CA PRO A 472 6.64 18.43 3.05
C PRO A 472 7.17 17.76 4.32
N GLU A 473 6.90 18.41 5.46
CA GLU A 473 7.16 17.89 6.80
C GLU A 473 5.85 17.94 7.60
N LEU A 474 5.59 16.94 8.43
CA LEU A 474 4.37 16.83 9.24
C LEU A 474 4.72 16.31 10.65
N GLU A 475 4.14 16.96 11.65
CA GLU A 475 4.05 16.48 13.02
C GLU A 475 2.59 16.12 13.32
N ASP A 476 2.35 14.92 13.82
CA ASP A 476 1.02 14.42 14.16
C ASP A 476 1.00 13.95 15.61
N THR A 477 0.16 14.52 16.43
CA THR A 477 -0.02 14.14 17.82
C THR A 477 -1.45 13.72 18.07
N SER A 478 -1.65 12.55 18.69
CA SER A 478 -2.97 12.00 18.99
C SER A 478 -3.04 11.54 20.45
N TYR A 479 -4.15 11.83 21.12
CA TYR A 479 -4.46 11.25 22.41
C TYR A 479 -5.92 10.84 22.51
N ALA A 480 -6.17 9.79 23.29
CA ALA A 480 -7.53 9.29 23.46
C ALA A 480 -7.76 8.65 24.84
N GLY A 481 -9.01 8.70 25.28
CA GLY A 481 -9.53 7.93 26.40
C GLY A 481 -10.66 7.02 25.92
N PHE A 482 -10.68 5.76 26.38
CA PHE A 482 -11.68 4.80 25.94
C PHE A 482 -12.06 3.81 27.06
N GLY A 483 -13.21 3.18 26.88
CA GLY A 483 -13.69 2.12 27.76
C GLY A 483 -14.69 1.21 27.08
N GLN A 484 -14.75 -0.02 27.54
CA GLN A 484 -15.72 -1.03 27.11
C GLN A 484 -16.20 -1.82 28.31
N ILE A 485 -17.47 -2.17 28.28
CA ILE A 485 -18.08 -3.11 29.22
C ILE A 485 -18.74 -4.24 28.43
N ASP A 486 -18.58 -5.46 28.94
CA ASP A 486 -19.24 -6.67 28.47
C ASP A 486 -20.04 -7.22 29.65
N TYR A 487 -21.38 -7.35 29.48
CA TYR A 487 -22.26 -7.77 30.52
C TYR A 487 -23.08 -9.01 30.11
N LYS A 488 -22.81 -10.14 30.78
CA LYS A 488 -23.54 -11.39 30.63
C LYS A 488 -24.80 -11.33 31.51
N PHE A 489 -25.91 -10.86 30.91
CA PHE A 489 -27.15 -10.63 31.63
C PHE A 489 -28.05 -11.85 31.68
N ALA A 490 -27.77 -12.90 30.91
CA ALA A 490 -28.36 -14.24 31.01
C ALA A 490 -27.28 -15.29 30.72
N SER A 491 -27.59 -16.57 30.93
CA SER A 491 -26.63 -17.67 30.74
C SER A 491 -26.04 -17.72 29.32
N ASP A 492 -26.84 -17.33 28.34
CA ASP A 492 -26.59 -17.42 26.90
C ASP A 492 -26.57 -16.06 26.19
N TRP A 493 -26.68 -14.95 26.92
CA TRP A 493 -26.72 -13.61 26.35
C TRP A 493 -25.67 -12.68 26.94
N LYS A 494 -24.91 -12.01 26.09
CA LYS A 494 -23.95 -10.99 26.47
C LYS A 494 -24.20 -9.68 25.68
N ALA A 495 -24.17 -8.56 26.36
CA ALA A 495 -24.21 -7.22 25.76
C ALA A 495 -22.86 -6.55 25.88
N THR A 496 -22.41 -5.88 24.84
CA THR A 496 -21.18 -5.08 24.81
C THR A 496 -21.51 -3.63 24.54
N LEU A 497 -20.90 -2.71 25.31
CA LEU A 497 -20.95 -1.27 25.06
C LEU A 497 -19.56 -0.66 25.24
N GLY A 498 -19.09 0.04 24.23
CA GLY A 498 -17.79 0.70 24.24
C GLY A 498 -17.88 2.12 23.70
N ILE A 499 -17.02 2.99 24.22
CA ILE A 499 -16.91 4.39 23.81
C ILE A 499 -15.46 4.83 23.80
N ARG A 500 -15.10 5.73 22.88
CA ARG A 500 -13.78 6.39 22.83
C ARG A 500 -13.94 7.83 22.38
N TYR A 501 -13.18 8.70 23.00
CA TYR A 501 -12.91 10.05 22.53
C TYR A 501 -11.46 10.12 22.02
N SER A 502 -11.27 10.65 20.83
CA SER A 502 -9.95 10.87 20.23
C SER A 502 -9.80 12.33 19.85
N HIS A 503 -8.59 12.87 20.06
CA HIS A 503 -8.18 14.19 19.60
C HIS A 503 -6.86 14.05 18.85
N ASP A 504 -6.84 14.52 17.61
CA ASP A 504 -5.69 14.50 16.70
C ASP A 504 -5.32 15.94 16.36
N HIS A 505 -4.03 16.26 16.44
CA HIS A 505 -3.50 17.56 16.04
C HIS A 505 -2.38 17.34 15.01
N LYS A 506 -2.53 17.95 13.85
CA LYS A 506 -1.54 17.92 12.77
C LYS A 506 -1.01 19.33 12.52
N ASP A 507 0.32 19.45 12.54
CA ASP A 507 1.06 20.64 12.20
C ASP A 507 2.06 20.30 11.10
N GLY A 508 2.19 21.13 10.07
CA GLY A 508 3.05 20.82 8.94
C GLY A 508 3.60 22.03 8.21
N VAL A 509 4.69 21.80 7.52
CA VAL A 509 5.35 22.74 6.65
C VAL A 509 5.55 22.11 5.28
N GLU A 510 5.26 22.83 4.23
CA GLU A 510 5.59 22.45 2.86
C GLU A 510 6.50 23.50 2.25
N SER A 511 7.57 23.05 1.64
CA SER A 511 8.50 23.87 0.87
C SER A 511 8.65 23.29 -0.52
N VAL A 512 8.26 24.07 -1.53
CA VAL A 512 8.16 23.58 -2.90
C VAL A 512 8.80 24.55 -3.89
N ARG A 513 9.43 23.96 -4.93
CA ARG A 513 10.02 24.70 -6.05
C ARG A 513 9.66 24.05 -7.38
N VAL A 514 9.31 24.89 -8.36
CA VAL A 514 9.04 24.46 -9.75
C VAL A 514 9.83 25.29 -10.73
N VAL A 515 10.58 24.61 -11.55
CA VAL A 515 11.40 25.21 -12.62
C VAL A 515 10.93 24.69 -13.97
N CYS A 516 10.56 25.57 -14.84
CA CYS A 516 10.10 25.25 -16.18
C CYS A 516 11.10 25.63 -17.25
N TYR A 517 11.09 24.87 -18.33
CA TYR A 517 11.87 25.18 -19.54
C TYR A 517 11.13 26.09 -20.52
N GLN A 518 9.81 26.14 -20.40
CA GLN A 518 8.97 26.92 -21.31
C GLN A 518 7.83 27.57 -20.52
N VAL A 519 7.73 28.89 -20.55
CA VAL A 519 6.76 29.66 -19.78
C VAL A 519 5.29 29.34 -20.13
N SER A 520 5.04 28.86 -21.35
CA SER A 520 3.67 28.57 -21.84
C SER A 520 3.22 27.13 -21.61
N ALA A 521 4.11 26.22 -21.19
CA ALA A 521 3.82 24.80 -21.11
C ALA A 521 4.61 24.11 -20.00
N CYS A 522 4.48 24.59 -18.76
CA CYS A 522 5.08 23.95 -17.60
C CYS A 522 4.31 22.68 -17.27
N GLY A 523 4.81 21.55 -17.77
CA GLY A 523 4.37 20.23 -17.35
C GLY A 523 5.57 19.38 -16.99
N THR A 524 5.38 18.43 -16.09
CA THR A 524 6.36 17.40 -15.74
C THR A 524 6.43 16.28 -16.77
N THR A 525 5.76 16.41 -17.88
CA THR A 525 5.73 15.43 -18.95
C THR A 525 6.92 15.57 -19.90
N PRO A 526 7.42 14.48 -20.46
CA PRO A 526 8.54 14.47 -21.41
C PRO A 526 8.39 15.47 -22.56
N GLU A 527 7.15 15.73 -22.97
CA GLU A 527 6.80 16.64 -24.05
C GLU A 527 7.21 18.09 -23.78
N ASN A 528 7.33 18.46 -22.52
CA ASN A 528 7.65 19.83 -22.12
C ASN A 528 9.13 20.07 -21.79
N LEU A 529 9.96 19.03 -21.96
CA LEU A 529 11.35 19.01 -21.49
C LEU A 529 12.35 19.58 -22.51
N GLY A 530 11.90 20.02 -23.65
CA GLY A 530 12.78 20.14 -24.77
C GLY A 530 13.12 21.50 -25.26
N THR A 531 13.34 22.48 -24.43
CA THR A 531 13.62 23.79 -25.00
C THR A 531 15.04 24.22 -24.74
N LEU A 532 15.59 24.92 -25.72
CA LEU A 532 16.85 25.67 -25.60
C LEU A 532 16.68 26.98 -24.80
N SER A 533 15.47 27.21 -24.30
CA SER A 533 15.19 28.33 -23.40
C SER A 533 15.91 28.14 -22.06
N PRO A 534 16.46 29.20 -21.48
CA PRO A 534 16.96 29.11 -20.10
C PRO A 534 15.77 28.66 -19.20
N PRO A 535 16.03 27.85 -18.18
CA PRO A 535 14.99 27.43 -17.25
C PRO A 535 14.45 28.63 -16.47
N VAL A 536 13.13 28.65 -16.29
CA VAL A 536 12.43 29.73 -15.58
C VAL A 536 11.82 29.18 -14.32
N ASP A 537 12.16 29.79 -13.18
CA ASP A 537 11.47 29.47 -11.92
C ASP A 537 10.05 30.04 -11.96
N VAL A 538 9.07 29.17 -11.96
CA VAL A 538 7.65 29.52 -12.03
C VAL A 538 6.91 29.29 -10.71
N THR A 539 7.66 29.01 -9.64
CA THR A 539 7.09 28.69 -8.32
C THR A 539 6.05 29.74 -7.89
N ALA A 540 6.37 31.03 -8.03
CA ALA A 540 5.44 32.11 -7.68
C ALA A 540 4.19 32.19 -8.58
N ALA A 541 4.24 31.62 -9.79
CA ALA A 541 3.11 31.60 -10.71
C ALA A 541 2.18 30.39 -10.49
N VAL A 542 2.69 29.32 -9.91
CA VAL A 542 1.94 28.08 -9.69
C VAL A 542 1.47 27.91 -8.25
N VAL A 543 2.06 28.61 -7.30
CA VAL A 543 1.63 28.62 -5.90
C VAL A 543 0.54 29.66 -5.69
N PHE A 544 -0.55 29.27 -5.05
CA PHE A 544 -1.63 30.18 -4.73
C PHE A 544 -1.22 31.19 -3.65
N LEU A 545 -1.19 32.47 -4.01
CA LEU A 545 -0.79 33.60 -3.14
C LEU A 545 -1.99 34.32 -2.50
N GLY A 546 -3.22 33.86 -2.67
CA GLY A 546 -4.41 34.44 -2.10
C GLY A 546 -4.55 34.28 -0.60
N ALA A 547 -5.72 34.66 -0.06
CA ALA A 547 -6.00 34.49 1.36
C ALA A 547 -5.85 33.02 1.77
N PRO A 548 -5.24 32.72 2.92
CA PRO A 548 -5.02 31.34 3.35
C PRO A 548 -6.33 30.57 3.40
N PRO A 549 -6.45 29.43 2.68
CA PRO A 549 -7.62 28.57 2.81
C PRO A 549 -7.65 27.87 4.18
N LYS A 550 -8.74 27.19 4.47
CA LYS A 550 -8.89 26.44 5.73
C LYS A 550 -7.71 25.49 5.96
N GLY A 551 -7.14 25.48 7.15
CA GLY A 551 -6.01 24.65 7.54
C GLY A 551 -4.64 25.26 7.24
N VAL A 552 -4.55 26.34 6.45
CA VAL A 552 -3.30 27.07 6.24
C VAL A 552 -3.20 28.17 7.29
N VAL A 553 -2.12 28.19 8.05
CA VAL A 553 -1.94 29.11 9.19
C VAL A 553 -0.94 30.24 8.90
N SER A 554 -0.23 30.18 7.77
CA SER A 554 0.67 31.26 7.35
C SER A 554 0.47 31.64 5.88
N PRO A 555 0.78 32.91 5.50
CA PRO A 555 0.94 33.24 4.09
C PRO A 555 2.13 32.48 3.49
N VAL A 556 2.14 32.35 2.17
CA VAL A 556 3.30 31.81 1.44
C VAL A 556 4.48 32.78 1.58
N THR A 557 5.63 32.26 1.92
CA THR A 557 6.92 32.96 1.94
C THR A 557 7.88 32.29 0.97
N PHE A 558 8.86 33.06 0.48
CA PHE A 558 9.90 32.55 -0.44
C PHE A 558 11.25 32.63 0.23
N ASP A 559 11.99 31.53 0.17
CA ASP A 559 13.38 31.52 0.63
C ASP A 559 14.35 32.04 -0.45
N PRO A 560 15.63 32.25 -0.11
CA PRO A 560 16.64 32.72 -1.08
C PRO A 560 16.91 31.73 -2.23
N GLN A 561 16.55 30.46 -2.06
CA GLN A 561 16.67 29.39 -3.06
C GLN A 561 15.46 29.32 -4.00
N GLY A 562 14.42 30.12 -3.74
CA GLY A 562 13.20 30.16 -4.53
C GLY A 562 12.11 29.16 -4.12
N PHE A 563 12.25 28.46 -2.99
CA PHE A 563 11.19 27.63 -2.47
C PHE A 563 10.07 28.48 -1.90
N ALA A 564 8.85 28.14 -2.27
CA ALA A 564 7.65 28.67 -1.64
C ALA A 564 7.32 27.80 -0.42
N THR A 565 7.25 28.44 0.74
CA THR A 565 7.00 27.76 2.03
C THR A 565 5.68 28.22 2.62
N ARG A 566 4.89 27.30 3.16
CA ARG A 566 3.65 27.55 3.89
C ARG A 566 3.49 26.59 5.06
N HIS A 567 2.73 27.01 6.07
CA HIS A 567 2.45 26.25 7.26
C HIS A 567 0.98 25.83 7.31
N TYR A 568 0.73 24.65 7.81
CA TYR A 568 -0.60 24.06 8.01
C TYR A 568 -0.75 23.69 9.47
N ALA A 569 -1.94 23.87 10.04
CA ALA A 569 -2.29 23.29 11.34
C ALA A 569 -3.79 23.01 11.39
N ALA A 570 -4.16 21.87 11.93
CA ALA A 570 -5.56 21.53 12.18
C ALA A 570 -5.69 20.52 13.31
N SER A 571 -6.78 20.63 14.05
CA SER A 571 -7.19 19.63 15.03
C SER A 571 -8.47 18.95 14.59
N PHE A 572 -8.57 17.67 14.90
CA PHE A 572 -9.70 16.80 14.59
C PHE A 572 -10.12 16.06 15.85
N GLU A 573 -11.42 15.97 16.07
CA GLU A 573 -11.98 15.32 17.25
C GLU A 573 -13.06 14.34 16.85
N ALA A 574 -13.14 13.20 17.53
CA ALA A 574 -14.20 12.25 17.27
C ALA A 574 -14.60 11.45 18.50
N TRP A 575 -15.90 11.22 18.61
CA TRP A 575 -16.46 10.17 19.41
C TRP A 575 -16.71 8.94 18.55
N THR A 576 -16.13 7.80 18.96
CA THR A 576 -16.38 6.50 18.34
C THR A 576 -16.91 5.55 19.40
N GLY A 577 -17.52 4.45 18.97
CA GLY A 577 -18.10 3.52 19.93
C GLY A 577 -18.57 2.23 19.26
N THR A 578 -18.96 1.28 20.09
CA THR A 578 -19.55 0.01 19.70
C THR A 578 -20.70 -0.35 20.65
N ALA A 579 -21.74 -0.96 20.08
CA ALA A 579 -22.81 -1.61 20.83
C ALA A 579 -23.06 -2.98 20.20
N GLY A 580 -23.08 -4.02 21.00
CA GLY A 580 -23.20 -5.40 20.51
C GLY A 580 -24.11 -6.24 21.41
N LEU A 581 -24.74 -7.22 20.80
CA LEU A 581 -25.48 -8.29 21.43
C LEU A 581 -24.98 -9.62 20.91
N GLN A 582 -24.69 -10.54 21.80
CA GLN A 582 -24.17 -11.87 21.51
C GLN A 582 -25.07 -12.93 22.17
N TRP A 583 -25.37 -13.97 21.44
CA TRP A 583 -26.20 -15.10 21.85
C TRP A 583 -25.45 -16.42 21.66
N GLU A 584 -25.23 -17.12 22.76
CA GLU A 584 -24.50 -18.38 22.86
C GLU A 584 -25.41 -19.48 23.43
N PRO A 585 -26.34 -20.06 22.66
CA PRO A 585 -27.27 -21.07 23.14
C PRO A 585 -26.61 -22.38 23.54
N ASP A 586 -25.45 -22.66 22.99
CA ASP A 586 -24.60 -23.82 23.27
C ASP A 586 -23.13 -23.47 22.96
N HIS A 587 -22.21 -24.34 23.38
CA HIS A 587 -20.75 -24.14 23.20
C HIS A 587 -20.27 -24.13 21.74
N ASN A 588 -21.12 -24.55 20.81
CA ASN A 588 -20.78 -24.68 19.39
C ASN A 588 -21.42 -23.58 18.53
N THR A 589 -22.20 -22.71 19.13
CA THR A 589 -22.99 -21.71 18.39
C THR A 589 -22.88 -20.33 19.05
N MET A 590 -22.42 -19.34 18.31
CA MET A 590 -22.46 -17.94 18.66
C MET A 590 -23.05 -17.12 17.53
N ALA A 591 -24.14 -16.41 17.80
CA ALA A 591 -24.70 -15.39 16.92
C ALA A 591 -24.53 -14.01 17.52
N TYR A 592 -24.29 -13.01 16.68
CA TYR A 592 -24.12 -11.65 17.16
C TYR A 592 -24.75 -10.63 16.23
N ALA A 593 -25.08 -9.47 16.81
CA ALA A 593 -25.40 -8.24 16.09
C ALA A 593 -24.59 -7.10 16.70
N ARG A 594 -23.94 -6.30 15.87
CA ARG A 594 -23.03 -5.25 16.31
C ARG A 594 -23.22 -3.97 15.50
N TYR A 595 -23.26 -2.86 16.19
CA TYR A 595 -23.02 -1.52 15.65
C TYR A 595 -21.62 -1.08 16.02
N SER A 596 -20.92 -0.43 15.09
CA SER A 596 -19.61 0.18 15.36
C SER A 596 -19.48 1.48 14.59
N ARG A 597 -18.94 2.50 15.27
CA ARG A 597 -18.58 3.77 14.63
C ARG A 597 -17.08 3.90 14.53
N GLY A 598 -16.59 4.17 13.31
CA GLY A 598 -15.19 4.42 12.99
C GLY A 598 -14.93 5.88 12.65
N TYR A 599 -13.65 6.25 12.72
CA TYR A 599 -13.16 7.60 12.45
C TYR A 599 -11.78 7.53 11.81
N LYS A 600 -11.52 8.45 10.88
CA LYS A 600 -10.22 8.73 10.32
C LYS A 600 -10.00 10.24 10.33
N ALA A 601 -8.85 10.69 10.82
CA ALA A 601 -8.53 12.10 10.92
C ALA A 601 -8.45 12.75 9.52
N GLY A 602 -8.66 14.05 9.47
CA GLY A 602 -8.38 14.85 8.30
C GLY A 602 -6.87 15.06 8.11
N GLY A 603 -6.51 15.80 7.07
CA GLY A 603 -5.11 16.09 6.74
C GLY A 603 -4.96 17.19 5.72
N PHE A 604 -3.75 17.33 5.19
CA PHE A 604 -3.42 18.37 4.24
C PHE A 604 -3.05 17.77 2.88
N ASN A 605 -3.63 18.30 1.82
CA ASN A 605 -3.18 18.09 0.46
C ASN A 605 -1.89 18.89 0.26
N VAL A 606 -0.77 18.20 0.33
CA VAL A 606 0.54 18.75 0.02
C VAL A 606 0.86 18.53 -1.45
N GLY A 607 1.82 19.25 -1.98
CA GLY A 607 2.05 19.38 -3.41
C GLY A 607 1.53 20.70 -3.90
N ILE A 608 2.22 21.25 -4.84
CA ILE A 608 2.01 22.60 -5.32
C ILE A 608 0.62 22.81 -5.79
N SER A 609 0.27 24.02 -5.68
CA SER A 609 -0.86 24.67 -6.29
C SER A 609 -2.18 24.23 -5.72
N THR A 610 -2.55 24.87 -4.71
CA THR A 610 -3.94 25.17 -4.54
C THR A 610 -4.35 26.14 -5.64
N THR A 611 -4.80 25.60 -6.76
CA THR A 611 -5.64 26.36 -7.66
C THR A 611 -6.86 26.85 -6.93
N GLU A 612 -7.44 27.96 -7.39
CA GLU A 612 -8.82 28.28 -7.02
C GLU A 612 -9.69 27.04 -7.14
N GLY A 613 -10.19 26.54 -6.00
CA GLY A 613 -11.08 25.37 -5.92
C GLY A 613 -10.46 24.07 -5.36
N SER A 614 -9.14 23.92 -5.25
CA SER A 614 -8.57 22.82 -4.48
C SER A 614 -8.28 23.26 -3.04
N SER A 615 -8.90 22.59 -2.07
CA SER A 615 -8.58 22.84 -0.67
C SER A 615 -7.32 22.07 -0.27
N PRO A 616 -6.32 22.72 0.36
CA PRO A 616 -5.21 22.00 0.98
C PRO A 616 -5.67 21.15 2.18
N TYR A 617 -6.91 21.33 2.61
CA TYR A 617 -7.49 20.70 3.77
C TYR A 617 -8.46 19.59 3.33
N THR A 618 -8.26 18.39 3.86
CA THR A 618 -9.20 17.27 3.77
C THR A 618 -9.84 17.07 5.15
N GLY A 619 -11.18 17.09 5.19
CA GLY A 619 -11.92 16.87 6.43
C GLY A 619 -11.80 15.43 6.97
N PRO A 620 -12.21 15.20 8.23
CA PRO A 620 -12.26 13.87 8.79
C PRO A 620 -13.34 13.01 8.08
N GLU A 621 -13.16 11.71 8.17
CA GLU A 621 -14.03 10.68 7.62
C GLU A 621 -14.68 9.87 8.75
N HIS A 622 -15.95 9.54 8.63
CA HIS A 622 -16.69 8.74 9.59
C HIS A 622 -17.36 7.53 8.91
N SER A 623 -17.53 6.46 9.68
CA SER A 623 -18.35 5.32 9.25
C SER A 623 -19.25 4.83 10.37
N ASP A 624 -20.49 4.50 10.01
CA ASP A 624 -21.44 3.78 10.85
C ASP A 624 -21.67 2.40 10.24
N ALA A 625 -21.33 1.38 11.00
CA ALA A 625 -21.32 -0.01 10.56
C ALA A 625 -22.32 -0.85 11.34
N PHE A 626 -23.09 -1.65 10.63
CA PHE A 626 -23.98 -2.68 11.17
C PHE A 626 -23.54 -4.04 10.65
N GLU A 627 -23.32 -4.98 11.56
CA GLU A 627 -22.90 -6.34 11.22
C GLU A 627 -23.73 -7.36 12.02
N VAL A 628 -24.17 -8.41 11.35
CA VAL A 628 -24.78 -9.60 11.97
C VAL A 628 -23.98 -10.80 11.54
N GLY A 629 -23.60 -11.65 12.50
CA GLY A 629 -22.81 -12.84 12.21
C GLY A 629 -23.25 -14.07 12.97
N LEU A 630 -22.78 -15.19 12.44
CA LEU A 630 -22.96 -16.52 13.02
C LEU A 630 -21.62 -17.26 12.96
N LYS A 631 -21.18 -17.79 14.09
CA LYS A 631 -20.05 -18.70 14.22
C LYS A 631 -20.57 -20.01 14.79
N LYS A 632 -20.31 -21.11 14.05
CA LYS A 632 -20.87 -22.38 14.41
C LYS A 632 -19.98 -23.55 14.05
N ASP A 633 -19.83 -24.46 15.00
CA ASP A 633 -19.22 -25.76 14.81
C ASP A 633 -20.31 -26.82 14.63
N PHE A 634 -20.20 -27.53 13.52
CA PHE A 634 -21.13 -28.61 13.15
C PHE A 634 -20.44 -29.99 13.26
N PHE A 635 -21.23 -31.03 13.35
CA PHE A 635 -20.79 -32.43 13.22
C PHE A 635 -19.63 -32.79 14.15
N ASN A 636 -19.76 -32.49 15.46
CA ASN A 636 -18.73 -32.74 16.47
C ASN A 636 -17.38 -32.07 16.12
N HIS A 637 -17.41 -30.79 15.79
CA HIS A 637 -16.25 -29.94 15.43
C HIS A 637 -15.51 -30.39 14.17
N THR A 638 -16.14 -31.12 13.26
CA THR A 638 -15.54 -31.45 11.97
C THR A 638 -15.78 -30.39 10.89
N LEU A 639 -16.77 -29.52 11.07
CA LEU A 639 -17.03 -28.37 10.21
C LEU A 639 -17.20 -27.12 11.07
N GLN A 640 -16.30 -26.18 10.95
CA GLN A 640 -16.37 -24.83 11.54
C GLN A 640 -16.74 -23.83 10.45
N THR A 641 -17.74 -22.99 10.72
CA THR A 641 -18.24 -22.02 9.76
C THR A 641 -18.50 -20.67 10.44
N ASN A 642 -17.90 -19.61 9.87
CA ASN A 642 -18.08 -18.24 10.29
C ASN A 642 -18.70 -17.43 9.15
N MET A 643 -19.83 -16.79 9.41
CA MET A 643 -20.59 -15.99 8.44
C MET A 643 -20.82 -14.59 8.99
N ALA A 644 -20.77 -13.58 8.11
CA ALA A 644 -21.13 -12.22 8.46
C ALA A 644 -21.88 -11.56 7.30
N VAL A 645 -22.90 -10.79 7.62
CA VAL A 645 -23.60 -9.83 6.74
C VAL A 645 -23.34 -8.45 7.29
N PHE A 646 -22.94 -7.52 6.44
CA PHE A 646 -22.57 -6.19 6.86
C PHE A 646 -23.18 -5.10 5.98
N TYR A 647 -23.39 -3.93 6.59
CA TYR A 647 -23.79 -2.70 5.95
C TYR A 647 -23.06 -1.53 6.60
N TYR A 648 -22.23 -0.81 5.82
CA TYR A 648 -21.43 0.32 6.27
C TYR A 648 -21.82 1.57 5.51
N ASN A 649 -22.14 2.62 6.23
CA ASN A 649 -22.40 3.94 5.71
C ASN A 649 -21.19 4.83 6.02
N TYR A 650 -20.56 5.38 4.98
CA TYR A 650 -19.44 6.31 5.07
C TYR A 650 -19.92 7.72 4.79
N GLU A 651 -19.54 8.64 5.67
CA GLU A 651 -19.73 10.07 5.53
C GLU A 651 -18.38 10.74 5.37
N ASP A 652 -18.27 11.63 4.38
CA ASP A 652 -17.05 12.35 4.04
C ASP A 652 -15.83 11.44 3.76
N LEU A 653 -16.06 10.31 3.10
CA LEU A 653 -15.02 9.33 2.74
C LEU A 653 -13.90 10.02 1.98
N GLN A 654 -12.67 9.93 2.47
CA GLN A 654 -11.49 10.50 1.82
C GLN A 654 -11.08 9.65 0.61
N ALA A 655 -11.18 10.22 -0.56
CA ALA A 655 -10.77 9.56 -1.81
C ALA A 655 -9.76 10.42 -2.58
N PRO A 656 -8.70 9.81 -3.14
CA PRO A 656 -7.80 10.52 -4.04
C PRO A 656 -8.51 10.78 -5.36
N VAL A 657 -8.40 12.00 -5.83
CA VAL A 657 -8.83 12.42 -7.16
C VAL A 657 -7.73 13.22 -7.80
N THR A 658 -7.68 13.22 -9.11
CA THR A 658 -6.84 14.14 -9.84
C THR A 658 -7.69 15.33 -10.25
N VAL A 659 -7.28 16.52 -9.87
CA VAL A 659 -7.90 17.78 -10.28
C VAL A 659 -7.09 18.41 -11.38
N VAL A 660 -7.76 19.03 -12.35
CA VAL A 660 -7.09 19.77 -13.43
C VAL A 660 -6.86 21.21 -12.97
N ASN A 661 -5.62 21.60 -12.90
CA ASN A 661 -5.26 22.98 -12.60
C ASN A 661 -5.51 23.88 -13.81
N THR A 662 -6.22 24.96 -13.61
CA THR A 662 -6.58 25.91 -14.67
C THR A 662 -5.89 27.26 -14.54
N LEU A 663 -5.14 27.50 -13.45
CA LEU A 663 -4.37 28.74 -13.27
C LEU A 663 -3.24 28.84 -14.31
N GLY A 664 -3.15 29.97 -14.95
CA GLY A 664 -2.09 30.26 -15.90
C GLY A 664 -2.16 29.53 -17.23
N GLY A 665 -3.25 28.84 -17.57
CA GLY A 665 -3.39 28.09 -18.81
C GLY A 665 -2.56 26.80 -18.89
N LEU A 666 -1.99 26.38 -17.78
CA LEU A 666 -0.98 25.30 -17.75
C LEU A 666 -1.58 23.91 -17.57
N GLY A 667 -2.85 23.66 -17.71
CA GLY A 667 -3.49 22.32 -17.80
C GLY A 667 -2.92 21.20 -16.94
N GLN A 668 -2.25 21.52 -15.81
CA GLN A 668 -1.61 20.50 -14.96
C GLN A 668 -2.64 19.74 -14.15
N SER A 669 -2.43 18.45 -14.01
CA SER A 669 -3.24 17.61 -13.14
C SER A 669 -2.50 17.36 -11.82
N GLN A 670 -3.22 17.51 -10.72
CA GLN A 670 -2.70 17.26 -9.37
C GLN A 670 -3.56 16.23 -8.66
N GLY A 671 -2.91 15.28 -7.98
CA GLY A 671 -3.59 14.38 -7.08
C GLY A 671 -3.92 15.07 -5.77
N VAL A 672 -5.19 15.13 -5.42
CA VAL A 672 -5.67 15.67 -4.13
C VAL A 672 -6.62 14.68 -3.48
N PHE A 673 -6.74 14.74 -2.16
CA PHE A 673 -7.83 14.09 -1.45
C PHE A 673 -9.02 15.01 -1.35
N LEU A 674 -10.18 14.46 -1.65
CA LEU A 674 -11.45 15.12 -1.37
C LEU A 674 -12.33 14.23 -0.48
N ASN A 675 -13.27 14.85 0.19
CA ASN A 675 -14.28 14.13 0.95
C ASN A 675 -15.46 13.77 0.02
N VAL A 676 -15.72 12.48 -0.16
CA VAL A 676 -16.92 11.94 -0.81
C VAL A 676 -18.07 12.02 0.18
N PRO A 677 -19.11 12.82 -0.05
CA PRO A 677 -20.12 13.07 0.95
C PRO A 677 -20.81 11.81 1.47
N LYS A 678 -21.02 10.82 0.60
CA LYS A 678 -21.66 9.56 1.01
C LYS A 678 -21.21 8.39 0.16
N ALA A 679 -20.77 7.31 0.85
CA ALA A 679 -20.49 6.01 0.24
C ALA A 679 -21.07 4.88 1.11
N VAL A 680 -21.29 3.71 0.51
CA VAL A 680 -21.82 2.53 1.20
C VAL A 680 -20.99 1.31 0.80
N SER A 681 -20.66 0.45 1.76
CA SER A 681 -20.14 -0.89 1.50
C SER A 681 -21.04 -1.90 2.21
N GLN A 682 -21.55 -2.88 1.45
CA GLN A 682 -22.46 -3.89 1.98
C GLN A 682 -22.13 -5.25 1.38
N GLY A 683 -22.36 -6.32 2.14
CA GLY A 683 -22.01 -7.63 1.63
C GLY A 683 -22.21 -8.78 2.59
N PHE A 684 -21.70 -9.92 2.13
CA PHE A 684 -21.74 -11.20 2.85
C PHE A 684 -20.36 -11.85 2.78
N GLU A 685 -19.92 -12.45 3.89
CA GLU A 685 -18.68 -13.19 3.99
C GLU A 685 -18.91 -14.53 4.64
N LEU A 686 -18.20 -15.54 4.15
CA LEU A 686 -18.23 -16.91 4.64
C LEU A 686 -16.80 -17.43 4.72
N GLU A 687 -16.43 -17.95 5.88
CA GLU A 687 -15.18 -18.69 6.10
C GLU A 687 -15.51 -20.04 6.72
N SER A 688 -15.06 -21.12 6.10
CA SER A 688 -15.30 -22.47 6.58
C SER A 688 -14.04 -23.32 6.55
N ILE A 689 -13.86 -24.15 7.59
CA ILE A 689 -12.88 -25.22 7.62
C ILE A 689 -13.63 -26.52 7.84
N TRP A 690 -13.38 -27.52 6.99
CA TRP A 690 -14.09 -28.79 7.00
C TRP A 690 -13.09 -29.95 6.99
N ALA A 691 -13.23 -30.84 7.93
CA ALA A 691 -12.52 -32.12 8.02
C ALA A 691 -13.52 -33.30 7.79
N PRO A 692 -13.93 -33.57 6.55
CA PRO A 692 -15.01 -34.55 6.24
C PRO A 692 -14.64 -35.98 6.55
N ILE A 693 -13.38 -36.29 6.49
CA ILE A 693 -12.78 -37.60 6.83
C ILE A 693 -11.43 -37.37 7.51
N ASP A 694 -10.93 -38.42 8.18
CA ASP A 694 -9.59 -38.37 8.74
C ASP A 694 -8.55 -37.95 7.70
N HIS A 695 -7.61 -37.09 8.12
CA HIS A 695 -6.50 -36.60 7.30
C HIS A 695 -6.87 -35.63 6.16
N LEU A 696 -8.14 -35.37 5.84
CA LEU A 696 -8.55 -34.40 4.84
C LEU A 696 -9.05 -33.12 5.50
N ARG A 697 -8.42 -31.99 5.18
CA ARG A 697 -8.87 -30.64 5.54
C ARG A 697 -9.18 -29.83 4.28
N VAL A 698 -10.36 -29.21 4.27
CA VAL A 698 -10.80 -28.31 3.20
C VAL A 698 -11.15 -26.97 3.82
N SER A 699 -10.54 -25.90 3.37
CA SER A 699 -10.94 -24.53 3.73
C SER A 699 -11.59 -23.85 2.54
N PHE A 700 -12.70 -23.17 2.78
CA PHE A 700 -13.46 -22.43 1.79
C PHE A 700 -13.78 -21.04 2.32
N ASN A 701 -13.40 -20.00 1.55
CA ASN A 701 -13.67 -18.62 1.85
C ASN A 701 -14.37 -17.97 0.66
N TYR A 702 -15.45 -17.25 0.94
CA TYR A 702 -16.20 -16.47 -0.04
C TYR A 702 -16.50 -15.09 0.49
N SER A 703 -16.39 -14.08 -0.36
CA SER A 703 -16.91 -12.75 -0.06
C SER A 703 -17.67 -12.16 -1.24
N TYR A 704 -18.80 -11.58 -0.94
CA TYR A 704 -19.53 -10.65 -1.79
C TYR A 704 -19.44 -9.26 -1.15
N ASN A 705 -18.98 -8.25 -1.91
CA ASN A 705 -18.80 -6.89 -1.45
C ASN A 705 -19.29 -5.90 -2.51
N ASP A 706 -20.39 -5.21 -2.24
CA ASP A 706 -20.93 -4.14 -3.07
C ASP A 706 -20.62 -2.78 -2.42
N ALA A 707 -19.47 -2.21 -2.79
CA ALA A 707 -18.98 -0.93 -2.28
C ALA A 707 -19.15 0.17 -3.34
N GLN A 708 -19.95 1.20 -3.05
CA GLN A 708 -20.39 2.22 -4.01
C GLN A 708 -20.39 3.63 -3.42
N ILE A 709 -20.07 4.60 -4.26
CA ILE A 709 -20.34 6.02 -4.03
C ILE A 709 -21.85 6.26 -4.15
N LYS A 710 -22.47 6.83 -3.13
CA LYS A 710 -23.90 7.20 -3.15
C LYS A 710 -24.13 8.64 -3.54
N GLN A 711 -23.19 9.51 -3.23
CA GLN A 711 -23.29 10.93 -3.57
C GLN A 711 -21.89 11.50 -3.82
N LEU A 712 -21.61 11.89 -5.06
CA LEU A 712 -20.46 12.70 -5.44
C LEU A 712 -20.71 13.32 -6.81
N LYS A 713 -20.71 14.65 -6.87
CA LYS A 713 -20.88 15.42 -8.10
C LYS A 713 -19.85 16.53 -8.17
N GLY A 714 -19.59 17.02 -9.38
CA GLY A 714 -18.73 18.19 -9.56
C GLY A 714 -17.25 17.85 -9.71
N VAL A 715 -16.88 16.58 -9.91
CA VAL A 715 -15.50 16.13 -10.14
C VAL A 715 -15.23 15.90 -11.63
N VAL A 716 -13.96 16.00 -12.00
CA VAL A 716 -13.48 15.83 -13.38
C VAL A 716 -12.56 14.60 -13.44
N ASP A 717 -12.77 13.70 -14.39
CA ASP A 717 -11.81 12.68 -14.72
C ASP A 717 -10.66 13.30 -15.53
N PRO A 718 -9.41 13.33 -15.05
CA PRO A 718 -8.30 13.95 -15.77
C PRO A 718 -7.99 13.25 -17.09
N ASN A 719 -8.34 11.97 -17.22
CA ASN A 719 -8.17 11.18 -18.43
C ASN A 719 -9.36 11.35 -19.41
N ASP A 720 -10.47 11.89 -18.95
CA ASP A 720 -11.64 12.25 -19.76
C ASP A 720 -12.26 13.57 -19.27
N PRO A 721 -11.53 14.71 -19.39
CA PRO A 721 -11.98 16.00 -18.85
C PRO A 721 -13.31 16.48 -19.44
N THR A 722 -13.62 16.06 -20.66
CA THR A 722 -14.86 16.42 -21.35
C THR A 722 -16.02 15.46 -21.06
N GLY A 723 -15.77 14.36 -20.37
CA GLY A 723 -16.78 13.38 -19.99
C GLY A 723 -17.49 12.74 -21.20
N VAL A 724 -16.73 12.34 -22.22
CA VAL A 724 -17.26 11.67 -23.42
C VAL A 724 -16.96 10.18 -23.46
N ALA A 725 -16.09 9.69 -22.58
CA ALA A 725 -15.78 8.26 -22.50
C ALA A 725 -17.02 7.43 -22.12
N ALA A 726 -17.02 6.16 -22.55
CA ALA A 726 -18.11 5.25 -22.20
C ALA A 726 -18.29 5.11 -20.69
N GLY A 727 -19.50 5.26 -20.19
CA GLY A 727 -19.84 5.25 -18.77
C GLY A 727 -19.65 6.60 -18.04
N ALA A 728 -19.21 7.66 -18.73
CA ALA A 728 -19.19 9.00 -18.17
C ALA A 728 -20.63 9.50 -17.91
N LYS A 729 -20.79 10.26 -16.83
CA LYS A 729 -22.07 10.91 -16.46
C LYS A 729 -21.84 12.43 -16.35
N PRO A 730 -21.55 13.13 -17.48
CA PRO A 730 -21.21 14.55 -17.42
C PRO A 730 -22.41 15.41 -17.01
N LEU A 731 -22.11 16.47 -16.28
CA LEU A 731 -23.08 17.51 -15.94
C LEU A 731 -22.98 18.65 -16.98
N GLY A 732 -24.07 18.90 -17.67
CA GLY A 732 -24.14 19.92 -18.73
C GLY A 732 -23.83 19.41 -20.14
N ALA A 733 -24.04 20.27 -21.13
CA ALA A 733 -23.85 19.99 -22.54
C ALA A 733 -22.36 20.08 -22.91
N LEU A 734 -21.93 19.32 -23.94
CA LEU A 734 -20.62 19.48 -24.55
C LEU A 734 -20.58 20.78 -25.36
N THR A 735 -19.66 21.67 -25.06
CA THR A 735 -19.48 22.95 -25.76
C THR A 735 -18.04 23.09 -26.22
N THR A 736 -17.83 23.70 -27.35
CA THR A 736 -16.50 24.05 -27.84
C THR A 736 -15.96 25.25 -27.06
N CYS A 737 -14.65 25.25 -26.80
CA CYS A 737 -14.01 26.39 -26.15
C CYS A 737 -14.06 27.65 -27.00
N ALA A 738 -14.27 28.78 -26.35
CA ALA A 738 -14.13 30.09 -26.98
C ALA A 738 -12.65 30.42 -27.23
N ALA A 739 -12.37 31.34 -28.13
CA ALA A 739 -11.00 31.83 -28.41
C ALA A 739 -10.34 32.46 -27.17
N THR A 740 -11.12 33.01 -26.25
CA THR A 740 -10.73 33.48 -24.91
C THR A 740 -11.63 32.79 -23.89
N PRO A 741 -11.27 31.57 -23.44
CA PRO A 741 -12.16 30.79 -22.60
C PRO A 741 -12.28 31.41 -21.20
N THR A 742 -13.51 31.54 -20.73
CA THR A 742 -13.84 31.95 -19.36
C THR A 742 -14.02 30.73 -18.44
N GLN A 743 -13.91 29.51 -18.98
CA GLN A 743 -14.00 28.25 -18.27
C GLN A 743 -12.86 27.32 -18.69
N PRO A 744 -12.50 26.33 -17.85
CA PRO A 744 -11.47 25.36 -18.20
C PRO A 744 -11.77 24.66 -19.52
N CYS A 745 -10.75 24.51 -20.34
CA CYS A 745 -10.82 23.84 -21.63
C CYS A 745 -9.88 22.65 -21.68
N ASP A 746 -10.34 21.55 -22.25
CA ASP A 746 -9.46 20.45 -22.63
C ASP A 746 -8.73 20.82 -23.92
N ILE A 747 -7.44 21.06 -23.79
CA ILE A 747 -6.60 21.52 -24.89
C ILE A 747 -6.52 20.50 -26.05
N TYR A 748 -6.79 19.22 -25.78
CA TYR A 748 -6.70 18.16 -26.77
C TYR A 748 -7.96 18.04 -27.63
N SER A 749 -9.13 18.17 -27.01
CA SER A 749 -10.41 18.09 -27.74
C SER A 749 -10.93 19.44 -28.22
N GLY A 750 -10.38 20.55 -27.71
CA GLY A 750 -10.91 21.88 -27.95
C GLY A 750 -12.30 22.12 -27.36
N ASN A 751 -12.74 21.28 -26.44
CA ASN A 751 -14.03 21.36 -25.76
C ASN A 751 -13.85 21.79 -24.30
N ALA A 752 -14.92 22.37 -23.76
CA ALA A 752 -14.97 22.75 -22.36
C ALA A 752 -14.93 21.54 -21.43
N VAL A 753 -14.16 21.65 -20.33
CA VAL A 753 -14.11 20.66 -19.27
C VAL A 753 -15.50 20.55 -18.63
N ARG A 754 -15.97 19.33 -18.38
CA ARG A 754 -17.24 19.06 -17.73
C ARG A 754 -17.06 18.27 -16.46
N THR A 755 -17.70 18.71 -15.41
CA THR A 755 -17.81 17.93 -14.19
C THR A 755 -18.76 16.74 -14.39
N GLN A 756 -18.61 15.71 -13.56
CA GLN A 756 -19.33 14.44 -13.68
C GLN A 756 -20.06 14.09 -12.38
N ASP A 757 -21.11 13.27 -12.50
CA ASP A 757 -21.82 12.64 -11.38
C ASP A 757 -21.30 11.20 -11.21
N LEU A 758 -20.64 10.92 -10.08
CA LEU A 758 -20.09 9.61 -9.77
C LEU A 758 -21.01 8.76 -8.89
N SER A 759 -22.24 9.21 -8.64
CA SER A 759 -23.20 8.44 -7.86
C SER A 759 -23.47 7.07 -8.52
N GLY A 760 -23.34 5.99 -7.76
CA GLY A 760 -23.47 4.60 -8.21
C GLY A 760 -22.16 3.98 -8.72
N ASN A 761 -21.06 4.73 -8.81
CA ASN A 761 -19.76 4.15 -9.15
C ASN A 761 -19.18 3.33 -7.99
N SER A 762 -18.37 2.34 -8.32
CA SER A 762 -17.68 1.48 -7.35
C SER A 762 -16.61 2.23 -6.57
N LEU A 763 -16.38 1.84 -5.32
CA LEU A 763 -15.16 2.25 -4.62
C LEU A 763 -13.93 1.55 -5.22
N PRO A 764 -12.75 2.20 -5.21
CA PRO A 764 -11.54 1.60 -5.76
C PRO A 764 -11.15 0.30 -5.05
N ASN A 765 -10.58 -0.64 -5.81
CA ASN A 765 -10.10 -1.93 -5.31
C ASN A 765 -11.14 -2.77 -4.55
N ALA A 766 -12.42 -2.60 -4.88
CA ALA A 766 -13.53 -3.34 -4.31
C ALA A 766 -14.04 -4.40 -5.31
N ALA A 767 -13.38 -5.55 -5.41
CA ALA A 767 -13.89 -6.66 -6.21
C ALA A 767 -15.20 -7.17 -5.61
N LYS A 768 -16.25 -7.36 -6.45
CA LYS A 768 -17.57 -7.77 -5.96
C LYS A 768 -17.57 -9.18 -5.38
N ASN A 769 -16.88 -10.10 -6.03
CA ASN A 769 -16.83 -11.49 -5.60
C ASN A 769 -15.39 -11.97 -5.50
N LYS A 770 -15.13 -12.79 -4.49
CA LYS A 770 -13.88 -13.48 -4.31
C LYS A 770 -14.12 -14.86 -3.70
N VAL A 771 -13.43 -15.86 -4.24
CA VAL A 771 -13.46 -17.24 -3.77
C VAL A 771 -12.05 -17.71 -3.50
N ALA A 772 -11.84 -18.38 -2.37
CA ALA A 772 -10.62 -19.13 -2.11
C ALA A 772 -10.98 -20.52 -1.58
N LEU A 773 -10.36 -21.53 -2.15
CA LEU A 773 -10.50 -22.93 -1.75
C LEU A 773 -9.11 -23.53 -1.53
N ASN A 774 -8.91 -24.24 -0.44
CA ASN A 774 -7.72 -25.05 -0.23
C ASN A 774 -8.14 -26.45 0.23
N ALA A 775 -7.50 -27.47 -0.30
CA ALA A 775 -7.65 -28.84 0.12
C ALA A 775 -6.27 -29.43 0.43
N THR A 776 -6.13 -30.02 1.62
CA THR A 776 -4.92 -30.69 2.08
C THR A 776 -5.27 -32.08 2.59
N TYR A 777 -4.56 -33.09 2.09
CA TYR A 777 -4.66 -34.45 2.59
C TYR A 777 -3.32 -34.87 3.22
N THR A 778 -3.34 -35.50 4.38
CA THR A 778 -2.11 -35.92 5.09
C THR A 778 -2.06 -37.46 5.17
N TRP A 779 -1.02 -38.03 4.61
CA TRP A 779 -0.69 -39.44 4.79
C TRP A 779 0.27 -39.61 5.97
N GLU A 780 -0.12 -40.32 6.98
CA GLU A 780 0.77 -40.74 8.07
C GLU A 780 1.56 -41.99 7.68
N MET A 781 2.86 -42.00 7.91
CA MET A 781 3.79 -43.05 7.59
C MET A 781 4.77 -43.26 8.76
N ASP A 782 5.45 -44.37 8.80
CA ASP A 782 6.44 -44.71 9.85
C ASP A 782 7.58 -43.63 9.89
N ALA A 783 7.94 -43.08 8.75
CA ALA A 783 8.99 -42.07 8.61
C ALA A 783 8.53 -40.62 8.85
N GLY A 784 7.23 -40.39 9.09
CA GLY A 784 6.64 -39.08 9.24
C GLY A 784 5.37 -38.92 8.43
N SER A 785 4.97 -37.70 8.13
CA SER A 785 3.76 -37.40 7.37
C SER A 785 4.07 -36.71 6.02
N LEU A 786 3.20 -36.97 5.03
CA LEU A 786 3.26 -36.37 3.69
C LEU A 786 1.94 -35.70 3.40
N SER A 787 1.97 -34.36 3.17
CA SER A 787 0.77 -33.54 3.00
C SER A 787 0.82 -32.79 1.66
N PRO A 788 0.20 -33.30 0.58
CA PRO A 788 -0.14 -32.50 -0.59
C PRO A 788 -1.24 -31.50 -0.26
N SER A 789 -1.12 -30.30 -0.79
CA SER A 789 -2.07 -29.21 -0.65
C SER A 789 -2.29 -28.53 -2.00
N LEU A 790 -3.53 -28.22 -2.33
CA LEU A 790 -3.92 -27.49 -3.54
C LEU A 790 -4.81 -26.32 -3.15
N SER A 791 -4.44 -25.13 -3.63
CA SER A 791 -5.23 -23.91 -3.43
C SER A 791 -5.75 -23.40 -4.77
N TYR A 792 -6.99 -22.93 -4.79
CA TYR A 792 -7.63 -22.24 -5.89
C TYR A 792 -8.16 -20.91 -5.42
N VAL A 793 -7.81 -19.83 -6.15
CA VAL A 793 -8.30 -18.48 -5.88
C VAL A 793 -8.92 -17.91 -7.15
N TRP A 794 -10.08 -17.31 -7.01
CA TRP A 794 -10.72 -16.51 -8.06
C TRP A 794 -11.15 -15.16 -7.49
N ARG A 795 -10.93 -14.10 -8.26
CA ARG A 795 -11.36 -12.74 -7.93
C ARG A 795 -12.01 -12.08 -9.14
N ASP A 796 -13.11 -11.38 -8.88
CA ASP A 796 -13.84 -10.61 -9.87
C ASP A 796 -13.05 -9.38 -10.33
N LYS A 797 -13.49 -8.76 -11.42
CA LYS A 797 -12.97 -7.47 -11.89
C LYS A 797 -13.10 -6.38 -10.83
N GLN A 798 -12.22 -5.38 -10.88
CA GLN A 798 -12.24 -4.23 -9.98
C GLN A 798 -11.70 -2.98 -10.68
N TYR A 799 -12.03 -1.80 -10.15
CA TYR A 799 -11.55 -0.53 -10.66
C TYR A 799 -10.47 0.06 -9.76
N GLY A 800 -9.47 0.75 -10.34
CA GLY A 800 -8.40 1.43 -9.57
C GLY A 800 -8.71 2.89 -9.26
N SER A 801 -9.84 3.41 -9.71
CA SER A 801 -10.27 4.80 -9.54
C SER A 801 -11.74 4.87 -9.17
N ILE A 802 -12.18 6.02 -8.64
CA ILE A 802 -13.59 6.31 -8.41
C ILE A 802 -14.38 6.53 -9.72
N PHE A 803 -13.70 6.62 -10.85
CA PHE A 803 -14.32 6.70 -12.17
C PHE A 803 -14.40 5.28 -12.76
N ASP A 804 -15.59 4.71 -12.87
CA ASP A 804 -15.81 3.36 -13.43
C ASP A 804 -15.62 3.36 -14.96
N ARG A 805 -14.36 3.49 -15.42
CA ARG A 805 -14.00 3.46 -16.86
C ARG A 805 -13.27 2.18 -17.20
N SER A 806 -13.35 1.76 -18.45
CA SER A 806 -12.65 0.55 -18.95
C SER A 806 -11.14 0.60 -18.68
N TYR A 807 -10.51 1.74 -18.84
CA TYR A 807 -9.09 1.95 -18.60
C TYR A 807 -8.66 1.95 -17.13
N TYR A 808 -9.59 2.02 -16.17
CA TYR A 808 -9.34 1.82 -14.75
C TYR A 808 -9.68 0.40 -14.28
N GLN A 809 -10.21 -0.45 -15.17
CA GLN A 809 -10.68 -1.78 -14.81
C GLN A 809 -9.55 -2.81 -14.93
N ALA A 810 -9.23 -3.50 -13.83
CA ALA A 810 -8.48 -4.76 -13.85
C ALA A 810 -9.46 -5.93 -14.08
N PRO A 811 -9.16 -6.86 -15.01
CA PRO A 811 -10.01 -8.01 -15.27
C PRO A 811 -10.12 -8.99 -14.09
N ALA A 812 -11.12 -9.85 -14.12
CA ALA A 812 -11.18 -11.02 -13.24
C ALA A 812 -10.04 -11.99 -13.56
N TRP A 813 -9.56 -12.73 -12.54
CA TRP A 813 -8.46 -13.68 -12.71
C TRP A 813 -8.54 -14.86 -11.74
N THR A 814 -7.76 -15.89 -12.05
CA THR A 814 -7.64 -17.10 -11.25
C THR A 814 -6.19 -17.47 -11.00
N GLN A 815 -5.92 -18.08 -9.84
CA GLN A 815 -4.63 -18.65 -9.50
C GLN A 815 -4.82 -20.02 -8.86
N VAL A 816 -3.91 -20.95 -9.19
CA VAL A 816 -3.82 -22.28 -8.56
C VAL A 816 -2.42 -22.44 -8.01
N ASP A 817 -2.31 -22.83 -6.74
CA ASP A 817 -1.06 -23.11 -6.07
C ASP A 817 -1.04 -24.58 -5.62
N ALA A 818 0.10 -25.24 -5.76
CA ALA A 818 0.33 -26.60 -5.29
C ALA A 818 1.50 -26.65 -4.31
N ARG A 819 1.36 -27.43 -3.24
CA ARG A 819 2.38 -27.60 -2.22
C ARG A 819 2.45 -29.06 -1.77
N LEU A 820 3.64 -29.55 -1.50
CA LEU A 820 3.90 -30.87 -0.96
C LEU A 820 4.81 -30.73 0.25
N THR A 821 4.30 -31.07 1.43
CA THR A 821 5.06 -30.98 2.69
C THR A 821 5.31 -32.38 3.23
N TRP A 822 6.59 -32.71 3.44
CA TRP A 822 6.98 -33.85 4.22
C TRP A 822 7.48 -33.40 5.60
N LYS A 823 6.98 -33.96 6.67
CA LYS A 823 7.45 -33.75 8.05
C LYS A 823 7.95 -35.07 8.64
N GLY A 824 9.14 -35.11 9.19
CA GLY A 824 9.67 -36.26 9.89
C GLY A 824 8.87 -36.58 11.16
N LYS A 825 8.93 -37.81 11.63
CA LYS A 825 8.13 -38.35 12.75
C LYS A 825 8.23 -37.52 14.04
N ASP A 826 9.38 -36.93 14.30
CA ASP A 826 9.67 -36.12 15.49
C ASP A 826 9.45 -34.61 15.25
N ASN A 827 8.90 -34.21 14.11
CA ASN A 827 8.77 -32.82 13.64
C ASN A 827 10.08 -32.01 13.57
N LYS A 828 11.26 -32.68 13.70
CA LYS A 828 12.55 -32.02 13.63
C LYS A 828 12.90 -31.56 12.22
N TYR A 829 12.53 -32.33 11.21
CA TYR A 829 12.83 -32.05 9.81
C TYR A 829 11.53 -31.85 9.03
N SER A 830 11.53 -30.84 8.18
CA SER A 830 10.47 -30.67 7.17
C SER A 830 11.08 -30.32 5.82
N VAL A 831 10.52 -30.90 4.76
CA VAL A 831 10.86 -30.59 3.37
C VAL A 831 9.59 -30.15 2.66
N ILE A 832 9.61 -28.98 2.07
CA ILE A 832 8.46 -28.38 1.43
C ILE A 832 8.82 -28.05 -0.01
N GLY A 833 8.17 -28.72 -0.96
CA GLY A 833 8.18 -28.33 -2.37
C GLY A 833 6.92 -27.53 -2.69
N TYR A 834 7.04 -26.44 -3.43
CA TYR A 834 5.89 -25.63 -3.78
C TYR A 834 5.96 -25.08 -5.21
N VAL A 835 4.78 -24.85 -5.78
CA VAL A 835 4.57 -24.09 -7.00
C VAL A 835 3.41 -23.14 -6.75
N LYS A 836 3.67 -21.83 -6.77
CA LYS A 836 2.63 -20.79 -6.78
C LYS A 836 2.35 -20.39 -8.22
N ASN A 837 1.09 -20.08 -8.50
CA ASN A 837 0.61 -19.75 -9.85
C ASN A 837 0.99 -20.85 -10.86
N LEU A 838 0.53 -22.09 -10.60
CA LEU A 838 0.88 -23.30 -11.36
C LEU A 838 0.72 -23.16 -12.88
N PHE A 839 -0.31 -22.43 -13.31
CA PHE A 839 -0.63 -22.25 -14.73
C PHE A 839 -0.02 -20.99 -15.34
N ASP A 840 0.79 -20.24 -14.57
CA ASP A 840 1.38 -18.96 -14.97
C ASP A 840 0.35 -17.94 -15.46
N SER A 841 -0.81 -17.93 -14.81
CA SER A 841 -1.90 -17.02 -15.11
C SER A 841 -1.51 -15.58 -14.77
N VAL A 842 -1.97 -14.63 -15.58
CA VAL A 842 -1.78 -13.21 -15.25
C VAL A 842 -2.87 -12.79 -14.28
N GLY A 843 -2.46 -12.48 -13.05
CA GLY A 843 -3.32 -11.93 -12.02
C GLY A 843 -3.07 -10.43 -11.82
N TYR A 844 -3.98 -9.77 -11.11
CA TYR A 844 -3.96 -8.33 -10.88
C TYR A 844 -4.06 -8.04 -9.39
N GLU A 845 -3.11 -7.30 -8.84
CA GLU A 845 -3.10 -6.96 -7.40
C GLU A 845 -4.22 -5.99 -7.05
N SER A 846 -4.38 -4.95 -7.89
CA SER A 846 -5.35 -3.86 -7.71
C SER A 846 -6.05 -3.55 -9.02
N GLY A 847 -6.98 -2.60 -9.02
CA GLY A 847 -7.52 -2.00 -10.23
C GLY A 847 -6.42 -1.27 -11.02
N ALA A 848 -6.66 -1.01 -12.31
CA ALA A 848 -5.71 -0.27 -13.14
C ALA A 848 -5.67 1.21 -12.76
N THR A 849 -4.50 1.82 -12.87
CA THR A 849 -4.36 3.27 -13.04
C THR A 849 -4.35 3.60 -14.53
N ALA A 850 -4.50 4.86 -14.90
CA ALA A 850 -4.49 5.26 -16.29
C ALA A 850 -3.81 6.60 -16.46
N SER A 851 -3.14 6.76 -17.58
CA SER A 851 -2.53 8.01 -18.00
C SER A 851 -3.01 8.39 -19.39
N ARG A 852 -3.31 9.65 -19.58
CA ARG A 852 -3.62 10.20 -20.89
C ARG A 852 -2.31 10.67 -21.51
N TYR A 853 -1.98 10.11 -22.65
CA TYR A 853 -0.85 10.59 -23.44
C TYR A 853 -1.27 11.82 -24.24
N SER A 854 -0.60 12.90 -23.97
CA SER A 854 -0.73 14.14 -24.73
C SER A 854 0.40 14.20 -25.72
N GLY A 855 0.08 14.17 -26.99
CA GLY A 855 1.10 14.40 -28.01
C GLY A 855 1.59 15.83 -28.03
N LEU A 856 2.88 16.05 -28.20
CA LEU A 856 3.44 17.33 -28.60
C LEU A 856 3.12 17.66 -30.05
N LEU A 857 3.01 18.94 -30.28
CA LEU A 857 2.54 19.49 -31.53
C LEU A 857 3.69 20.06 -32.36
N ALA A 858 3.61 19.85 -33.65
CA ALA A 858 4.26 20.74 -34.61
C ALA A 858 3.58 22.14 -34.53
N GLY A 859 4.33 23.14 -34.11
CA GLY A 859 3.88 24.53 -34.11
C GLY A 859 3.07 25.01 -32.91
N GLY A 860 3.10 24.30 -31.78
CA GLY A 860 2.50 24.83 -30.52
C GLY A 860 0.98 24.73 -30.45
N VAL A 861 0.32 24.02 -31.33
CA VAL A 861 -1.14 23.79 -31.33
C VAL A 861 -1.44 22.30 -31.14
N PRO A 862 -2.24 21.86 -30.14
CA PRO A 862 -2.64 20.47 -29.95
C PRO A 862 -3.38 19.91 -31.16
N THR A 863 -2.87 18.83 -31.78
CA THR A 863 -3.66 18.05 -32.72
C THR A 863 -4.41 16.94 -31.98
N VAL A 864 -5.69 16.86 -32.23
CA VAL A 864 -6.57 15.85 -31.68
C VAL A 864 -6.12 14.47 -32.16
N LEU A 865 -5.79 13.57 -31.25
CA LEU A 865 -5.61 12.15 -31.55
C LEU A 865 -7.00 11.54 -31.81
N THR A 866 -7.46 11.62 -33.05
CA THR A 866 -8.83 11.23 -33.43
C THR A 866 -9.04 9.72 -33.54
N ASN A 867 -8.00 8.90 -33.41
CA ASN A 867 -8.07 7.47 -33.74
C ASN A 867 -7.56 6.51 -32.64
N LEU A 868 -7.23 7.00 -31.47
CA LEU A 868 -6.93 6.09 -30.34
C LEU A 868 -8.23 5.80 -29.59
N GLY A 869 -8.61 4.53 -29.53
CA GLY A 869 -9.76 4.10 -28.72
C GLY A 869 -9.64 4.66 -27.29
N ASP A 870 -10.75 4.98 -26.67
CA ASP A 870 -10.82 5.62 -25.34
C ASP A 870 -9.97 6.90 -25.20
N HIS A 871 -9.93 7.74 -26.23
CA HIS A 871 -9.30 9.07 -26.21
C HIS A 871 -7.80 9.11 -25.91
N GLY A 872 -7.04 8.10 -26.26
CA GLY A 872 -5.59 8.04 -26.04
C GLY A 872 -5.21 7.76 -24.58
N VAL A 873 -6.11 7.23 -23.81
CA VAL A 873 -5.84 6.82 -22.42
C VAL A 873 -5.26 5.40 -22.41
N SER A 874 -4.10 5.23 -21.76
CA SER A 874 -3.47 3.93 -21.60
C SER A 874 -3.61 3.46 -20.15
N PRO A 875 -4.18 2.26 -19.91
CA PRO A 875 -4.24 1.68 -18.58
C PRO A 875 -2.87 1.15 -18.17
N THR A 876 -2.56 1.24 -16.87
CA THR A 876 -1.41 0.60 -16.24
C THR A 876 -1.90 -0.41 -15.21
N TYR A 877 -1.53 -1.67 -15.39
CA TYR A 877 -1.96 -2.78 -14.54
C TYR A 877 -0.85 -3.22 -13.59
N TYR A 878 -1.21 -3.49 -12.35
CA TYR A 878 -0.32 -4.06 -11.33
C TYR A 878 -0.53 -5.57 -11.29
N LEU A 879 0.55 -6.33 -11.56
CA LEU A 879 0.44 -7.77 -11.74
C LEU A 879 0.87 -8.55 -10.51
N THR A 880 0.15 -9.65 -10.23
CA THR A 880 0.61 -10.65 -9.27
C THR A 880 1.89 -11.33 -9.76
N PRO A 881 2.69 -11.95 -8.86
CA PRO A 881 3.86 -12.71 -9.27
C PRO A 881 3.57 -13.74 -10.37
N PRO A 882 4.50 -14.01 -11.29
CA PRO A 882 4.40 -15.13 -12.22
C PRO A 882 4.51 -16.46 -11.49
N ARG A 883 4.53 -17.57 -12.23
CA ARG A 883 4.79 -18.88 -11.62
C ARG A 883 6.13 -18.88 -10.90
N THR A 884 6.06 -19.10 -9.58
CA THR A 884 7.22 -19.30 -8.71
C THR A 884 7.21 -20.70 -8.16
N TYR A 885 8.39 -21.34 -8.10
CA TYR A 885 8.55 -22.67 -7.52
C TYR A 885 9.86 -22.78 -6.78
N GLY A 886 9.87 -23.60 -5.74
CA GLY A 886 11.03 -23.75 -4.89
C GLY A 886 10.93 -24.90 -3.93
N VAL A 887 12.02 -25.08 -3.18
CA VAL A 887 12.12 -26.05 -2.08
C VAL A 887 12.58 -25.32 -0.83
N GLU A 888 11.93 -25.64 0.28
CA GLU A 888 12.27 -25.16 1.61
C GLU A 888 12.63 -26.35 2.50
N LEU A 889 13.70 -26.22 3.25
CA LEU A 889 14.16 -27.16 4.27
C LEU A 889 14.01 -26.49 5.63
N GLN A 890 13.44 -27.19 6.59
CA GLN A 890 13.30 -26.73 7.97
C GLN A 890 13.95 -27.74 8.90
N TYR A 891 14.67 -27.27 9.90
CA TYR A 891 15.23 -28.07 10.99
C TYR A 891 14.91 -27.41 12.34
N ARG A 892 14.35 -28.19 13.28
CA ARG A 892 14.01 -27.78 14.64
C ARG A 892 14.75 -28.64 15.65
N PHE A 893 15.26 -28.05 16.70
CA PHE A 893 16.02 -28.73 17.74
C PHE A 893 15.79 -28.12 19.12
#